data_d3f31f69e3bd081e143fc59dc2323b5d
#
_entry.id   d3f31f69e3bd081e143fc59dc2323b5d
#
_cell.length_a   1.000
_cell.length_b   1.000
_cell.length_c   1.000
_cell.angle_alpha   90.00
_cell.angle_beta   90.00
_cell.angle_gamma   90.00
#
_symmetry.space_group_name_H-M   'P 1'
#
loop_
_entity.id
_entity.type
_entity.pdbx_description
1 polymer ?
#
loop_
_entity_poly.entity_id
_entity_poly.type
_entity_poly.pdbx_seq_one_letter_code
_entity_poly.pdbx_strand_id
1 'polypeptide(L)'
;MKVYTMAADAGSRAWALPALLAMATMWAVVHTLSEQLPVAQWSGVLTGGADVSLAQLVVRYAWLPRVVVSLTTGAALALAGVVFQQVLRNPLAEPLTLGVSSGASLALSAASIMAPALVAGERFAVALGGAALAIAATLALTWRKGFAPVSVTLAGMVVSLYGGALAVLLAIVNERSLVAVFIWGAGSLVQNGWDVATWLVPRVAGCMVAAWLLARPLALFALDDRGARQLGLSVTAVRLVALALAVCLSALATSAVGVIGFIGLGGPALARLAGARRLRDQLAWAPCIGALLLTLADQVVQCLPGVLGERLPTGAALALLGGPLLLAMLRRVRTGGVRPAMDMHDVRRRSVIRFAVPGGIALVLAVWVSLHFAMTVDGWQWTHAAHWPAVAFWRVPRVAASLGAGVMVALAGTVLQRLTGNPMASPDMLGVSGGAMLGLLVVALGAGVPSATTLLGGASAGALACLAAIVTVGRRGGFAPDRMLLVGMAISAFSQAVIVLATARGGLQAELLRALLFGSTYVVLPQTAIAVWICTVAAGVLTWLALRWLDILPLGADVANALGVRASHARAALFAVAAILTAGATIVIGPMSFVGLMAPHFARLLGFTRARAQLPIAALVGGLLMVAADWLGRNLLFPQQMPAGILATLVGGPYLLWLLRR
;
A
#
# COMPACT_ATOMS: atom_id res chain seq x y z
N MET A 1 -34.17 26.47 -19.83
CA MET A 1 -34.17 25.49 -20.93
C MET A 1 -32.83 24.84 -21.21
N LYS A 2 -31.68 25.55 -21.17
CA LYS A 2 -30.32 24.95 -21.37
C LYS A 2 -29.87 23.98 -20.26
N VAL A 3 -30.38 24.06 -19.04
CA VAL A 3 -30.00 23.18 -17.91
C VAL A 3 -30.68 21.80 -18.04
N TYR A 4 -31.86 21.72 -18.63
CA TYR A 4 -32.58 20.45 -18.84
C TYR A 4 -32.03 19.62 -20.01
N THR A 5 -31.49 20.26 -21.04
CA THR A 5 -30.84 19.55 -22.17
C THR A 5 -29.48 18.97 -21.80
N MET A 6 -28.71 19.61 -20.89
CA MET A 6 -27.46 19.03 -20.36
C MET A 6 -27.67 17.81 -19.44
N ALA A 7 -28.84 17.69 -18.81
CA ALA A 7 -29.19 16.55 -17.95
C ALA A 7 -29.59 15.30 -18.76
N ALA A 8 -30.24 15.49 -19.90
CA ALA A 8 -30.65 14.40 -20.81
C ALA A 8 -29.44 13.79 -21.56
N ASP A 9 -28.48 14.63 -21.99
CA ASP A 9 -27.22 14.19 -22.62
C ASP A 9 -26.26 13.48 -21.63
N ALA A 10 -26.33 13.81 -20.34
CA ALA A 10 -25.59 13.12 -19.31
C ALA A 10 -26.08 11.70 -19.03
N GLY A 11 -27.40 11.46 -19.22
CA GLY A 11 -28.02 10.15 -19.03
C GLY A 11 -27.61 9.12 -20.08
N SER A 12 -27.54 9.51 -21.34
CA SER A 12 -27.16 8.59 -22.45
C SER A 12 -25.67 8.22 -22.42
N ARG A 13 -24.79 9.09 -21.94
CA ARG A 13 -23.34 8.82 -21.78
C ARG A 13 -23.01 7.98 -20.55
N ALA A 14 -23.90 7.92 -19.57
CA ALA A 14 -23.68 7.17 -18.34
C ALA A 14 -23.58 5.66 -18.56
N TRP A 15 -24.24 5.11 -19.56
CA TRP A 15 -24.26 3.69 -19.90
C TRP A 15 -23.10 3.27 -20.82
N ALA A 16 -22.46 4.20 -21.50
CA ALA A 16 -21.43 3.89 -22.50
C ALA A 16 -20.23 3.17 -21.89
N LEU A 17 -19.75 3.58 -20.73
CA LEU A 17 -18.58 2.97 -20.09
C LEU A 17 -18.85 1.54 -19.59
N PRO A 18 -19.92 1.25 -18.82
CA PRO A 18 -20.28 -0.11 -18.45
C PRO A 18 -20.56 -1.02 -19.65
N ALA A 19 -21.23 -0.50 -20.69
CA ALA A 19 -21.49 -1.25 -21.91
C ALA A 19 -20.22 -1.60 -22.67
N LEU A 20 -19.28 -0.67 -22.82
CA LEU A 20 -17.97 -0.92 -23.43
C LEU A 20 -17.17 -1.97 -22.64
N LEU A 21 -17.16 -1.87 -21.30
CA LEU A 21 -16.54 -2.86 -20.44
C LEU A 21 -17.19 -4.23 -20.60
N ALA A 22 -18.52 -4.29 -20.65
CA ALA A 22 -19.25 -5.55 -20.84
C ALA A 22 -18.94 -6.17 -22.21
N MET A 23 -18.93 -5.38 -23.27
CA MET A 23 -18.57 -5.86 -24.61
C MET A 23 -17.11 -6.35 -24.67
N ALA A 24 -16.17 -5.60 -24.10
CA ALA A 24 -14.77 -5.98 -24.06
C ALA A 24 -14.55 -7.26 -23.23
N THR A 25 -15.23 -7.38 -22.08
CA THR A 25 -15.17 -8.59 -21.26
C THR A 25 -15.78 -9.79 -21.97
N MET A 26 -16.96 -9.62 -22.58
CA MET A 26 -17.61 -10.69 -23.34
C MET A 26 -16.74 -11.15 -24.51
N TRP A 27 -16.19 -10.20 -25.27
CA TRP A 27 -15.27 -10.52 -26.36
C TRP A 27 -14.05 -11.30 -25.86
N ALA A 28 -13.43 -10.86 -24.77
CA ALA A 28 -12.26 -11.54 -24.20
C ALA A 28 -12.60 -12.95 -23.69
N VAL A 29 -13.76 -13.12 -23.02
CA VAL A 29 -14.25 -14.43 -22.55
C VAL A 29 -14.50 -15.38 -23.73
N VAL A 30 -15.17 -14.90 -24.78
CA VAL A 30 -15.45 -15.70 -25.98
C VAL A 30 -14.15 -16.06 -26.71
N HIS A 31 -13.24 -15.10 -26.82
CA HIS A 31 -11.94 -15.31 -27.47
C HIS A 31 -11.11 -16.37 -26.74
N THR A 32 -10.91 -16.25 -25.43
CA THR A 32 -10.18 -17.23 -24.62
C THR A 32 -10.83 -18.61 -24.64
N LEU A 33 -12.15 -18.67 -24.62
CA LEU A 33 -12.87 -19.93 -24.73
C LEU A 33 -12.65 -20.59 -26.11
N SER A 34 -12.70 -19.80 -27.20
CA SER A 34 -12.50 -20.31 -28.56
C SER A 34 -11.06 -20.77 -28.83
N GLU A 35 -10.06 -20.20 -28.14
CA GLU A 35 -8.68 -20.68 -28.19
C GLU A 35 -8.50 -22.02 -27.46
N GLN A 36 -9.22 -22.22 -26.34
CA GLN A 36 -9.13 -23.45 -25.55
C GLN A 36 -10.00 -24.58 -26.08
N LEU A 37 -11.13 -24.26 -26.70
CA LEU A 37 -12.12 -25.24 -27.16
C LEU A 37 -12.79 -24.80 -28.47
N PRO A 38 -12.77 -25.62 -29.54
CA PRO A 38 -13.53 -25.32 -30.75
C PRO A 38 -15.02 -25.12 -30.48
N VAL A 39 -15.63 -24.15 -31.16
CA VAL A 39 -17.05 -23.74 -30.94
C VAL A 39 -18.02 -24.92 -31.03
N ALA A 40 -17.75 -25.89 -31.94
CA ALA A 40 -18.57 -27.09 -32.09
C ALA A 40 -18.63 -27.99 -30.84
N GLN A 41 -17.67 -27.85 -29.91
CA GLN A 41 -17.60 -28.66 -28.70
C GLN A 41 -18.13 -27.94 -27.44
N TRP A 42 -18.61 -26.70 -27.53
CA TRP A 42 -19.08 -25.94 -26.38
C TRP A 42 -20.31 -26.56 -25.71
N SER A 43 -21.23 -27.14 -26.50
CA SER A 43 -22.41 -27.81 -25.94
C SER A 43 -22.07 -29.00 -25.05
N GLY A 44 -21.00 -29.75 -25.39
CA GLY A 44 -20.53 -30.91 -24.63
C GLY A 44 -19.96 -30.54 -23.24
N VAL A 45 -19.53 -29.30 -23.04
CA VAL A 45 -19.05 -28.84 -21.71
C VAL A 45 -20.15 -28.87 -20.65
N LEU A 46 -21.37 -28.53 -21.05
CA LEU A 46 -22.54 -28.43 -20.15
C LEU A 46 -23.25 -29.79 -20.00
N THR A 47 -23.38 -30.56 -21.08
CA THR A 47 -24.19 -31.78 -21.11
C THR A 47 -23.51 -33.03 -20.54
N GLY A 48 -22.17 -33.08 -20.53
CA GLY A 48 -21.41 -34.17 -19.89
C GLY A 48 -21.71 -35.56 -20.51
N GLY A 49 -21.27 -35.80 -21.73
CA GLY A 49 -21.38 -37.12 -22.37
C GLY A 49 -20.27 -38.10 -21.98
N ALA A 50 -20.36 -39.34 -22.37
CA ALA A 50 -19.38 -40.41 -22.08
C ALA A 50 -18.00 -40.17 -22.74
N ASP A 51 -17.94 -39.37 -23.82
CA ASP A 51 -16.71 -39.02 -24.57
C ASP A 51 -16.29 -37.56 -24.35
N VAL A 52 -16.04 -37.18 -23.09
CA VAL A 52 -15.58 -35.82 -22.77
C VAL A 52 -14.08 -35.70 -23.06
N SER A 53 -13.69 -34.76 -23.93
CA SER A 53 -12.28 -34.49 -24.21
C SER A 53 -11.59 -33.82 -23.01
N LEU A 54 -10.25 -33.98 -22.90
CA LEU A 54 -9.45 -33.34 -21.86
C LEU A 54 -9.67 -31.80 -21.88
N ALA A 55 -9.76 -31.19 -23.06
CA ALA A 55 -10.02 -29.76 -23.21
C ALA A 55 -11.38 -29.35 -22.61
N GLN A 56 -12.42 -30.16 -22.81
CA GLN A 56 -13.75 -29.90 -22.21
C GLN A 56 -13.70 -30.01 -20.67
N LEU A 57 -12.93 -30.95 -20.11
CA LEU A 57 -12.72 -31.09 -18.68
C LEU A 57 -12.00 -29.87 -18.10
N VAL A 58 -10.96 -29.39 -18.76
CA VAL A 58 -10.23 -28.18 -18.36
C VAL A 58 -11.15 -26.96 -18.38
N VAL A 59 -11.93 -26.79 -19.44
CA VAL A 59 -12.90 -25.68 -19.50
C VAL A 59 -13.94 -25.81 -18.39
N ARG A 60 -14.48 -27.00 -18.13
CA ARG A 60 -15.54 -27.24 -17.13
C ARG A 60 -15.05 -27.06 -15.69
N TYR A 61 -13.85 -27.51 -15.35
CA TYR A 61 -13.38 -27.59 -13.97
C TYR A 61 -12.29 -26.56 -13.62
N ALA A 62 -11.65 -25.91 -14.61
CA ALA A 62 -10.68 -24.87 -14.36
C ALA A 62 -11.14 -23.51 -14.87
N TRP A 63 -11.51 -23.39 -16.14
CA TRP A 63 -11.79 -22.10 -16.77
C TRP A 63 -13.16 -21.51 -16.36
N LEU A 64 -14.25 -22.28 -16.39
CA LEU A 64 -15.57 -21.80 -15.98
C LEU A 64 -15.62 -21.37 -14.49
N PRO A 65 -15.14 -22.17 -13.53
CA PRO A 65 -15.06 -21.72 -12.13
C PRO A 65 -14.22 -20.45 -11.98
N ARG A 66 -13.12 -20.31 -12.72
CA ARG A 66 -12.27 -19.12 -12.72
C ARG A 66 -13.03 -17.87 -13.17
N VAL A 67 -13.83 -17.94 -14.22
CA VAL A 67 -14.69 -16.84 -14.66
C VAL A 67 -15.73 -16.48 -13.60
N VAL A 68 -16.41 -17.45 -12.97
CA VAL A 68 -17.39 -17.21 -11.92
C VAL A 68 -16.75 -16.58 -10.69
N VAL A 69 -15.58 -17.08 -10.27
CA VAL A 69 -14.84 -16.54 -9.13
C VAL A 69 -14.34 -15.12 -9.42
N SER A 70 -13.86 -14.83 -10.63
CA SER A 70 -13.42 -13.48 -11.00
C SER A 70 -14.57 -12.48 -10.96
N LEU A 71 -15.74 -12.81 -11.52
CA LEU A 71 -16.95 -11.97 -11.47
C LEU A 71 -17.39 -11.70 -10.03
N THR A 72 -17.46 -12.76 -9.22
CA THR A 72 -17.93 -12.66 -7.83
C THR A 72 -16.95 -11.86 -6.94
N THR A 73 -15.67 -12.12 -7.08
CA THR A 73 -14.61 -11.41 -6.34
C THR A 73 -14.55 -9.94 -6.72
N GLY A 74 -14.61 -9.64 -8.01
CA GLY A 74 -14.65 -8.27 -8.52
C GLY A 74 -15.84 -7.48 -7.98
N ALA A 75 -17.02 -8.10 -7.98
CA ALA A 75 -18.24 -7.52 -7.40
C ALA A 75 -18.10 -7.26 -5.90
N ALA A 76 -17.58 -8.25 -5.15
CA ALA A 76 -17.38 -8.16 -3.70
C ALA A 76 -16.43 -7.03 -3.31
N LEU A 77 -15.26 -6.94 -3.96
CA LEU A 77 -14.26 -5.91 -3.67
C LEU A 77 -14.75 -4.51 -4.03
N ALA A 78 -15.42 -4.33 -5.17
CA ALA A 78 -15.97 -3.05 -5.56
C ALA A 78 -17.11 -2.60 -4.62
N LEU A 79 -17.98 -3.51 -4.18
CA LEU A 79 -19.02 -3.21 -3.21
C LEU A 79 -18.42 -2.84 -1.84
N ALA A 80 -17.42 -3.59 -1.37
CA ALA A 80 -16.68 -3.26 -0.16
C ALA A 80 -16.08 -1.85 -0.26
N GLY A 81 -15.50 -1.50 -1.42
CA GLY A 81 -14.99 -0.17 -1.70
C GLY A 81 -16.04 0.93 -1.58
N VAL A 82 -17.24 0.75 -2.15
CA VAL A 82 -18.35 1.71 -1.99
C VAL A 82 -18.68 1.93 -0.54
N VAL A 83 -18.82 0.85 0.24
CA VAL A 83 -19.20 0.94 1.66
C VAL A 83 -18.08 1.62 2.47
N PHE A 84 -16.81 1.24 2.27
CA PHE A 84 -15.68 1.89 2.95
C PHE A 84 -15.60 3.37 2.63
N GLN A 85 -15.69 3.76 1.35
CA GLN A 85 -15.62 5.16 0.92
C GLN A 85 -16.76 5.98 1.52
N GLN A 86 -17.98 5.42 1.59
CA GLN A 86 -19.14 6.08 2.17
C GLN A 86 -19.01 6.26 3.69
N VAL A 87 -18.62 5.20 4.41
CA VAL A 87 -18.53 5.21 5.89
C VAL A 87 -17.36 6.03 6.40
N LEU A 88 -16.21 5.91 5.72
CA LEU A 88 -14.98 6.63 6.09
C LEU A 88 -14.89 8.02 5.46
N ARG A 89 -15.87 8.39 4.63
CA ARG A 89 -15.89 9.67 3.89
C ARG A 89 -14.55 9.96 3.19
N ASN A 90 -13.90 8.91 2.75
CA ASN A 90 -12.62 8.98 2.08
C ASN A 90 -12.71 8.24 0.74
N PRO A 91 -12.62 8.93 -0.40
CA PRO A 91 -12.71 8.30 -1.72
C PRO A 91 -11.54 7.34 -2.02
N LEU A 92 -10.51 7.34 -1.18
CA LEU A 92 -9.33 6.47 -1.28
C LEU A 92 -9.40 5.27 -0.33
N ALA A 93 -10.47 5.13 0.45
CA ALA A 93 -10.62 3.99 1.33
C ALA A 93 -10.87 2.71 0.50
N GLU A 94 -10.07 1.70 0.78
CA GLU A 94 -10.15 0.38 0.15
C GLU A 94 -9.81 -0.74 1.16
N PRO A 95 -10.14 -2.01 0.84
CA PRO A 95 -9.87 -3.15 1.71
C PRO A 95 -8.41 -3.30 2.15
N LEU A 96 -7.46 -2.99 1.27
CA LEU A 96 -6.02 -3.11 1.55
C LEU A 96 -5.56 -2.21 2.69
N THR A 97 -6.16 -1.02 2.83
CA THR A 97 -5.77 -0.04 3.84
C THR A 97 -6.25 -0.38 5.25
N LEU A 98 -7.10 -1.40 5.43
CA LEU A 98 -7.71 -1.75 6.72
C LEU A 98 -7.15 -3.01 7.37
N GLY A 99 -6.11 -3.61 6.79
CA GLY A 99 -5.42 -4.77 7.37
C GLY A 99 -6.03 -6.13 7.04
N VAL A 100 -7.10 -6.19 6.23
CA VAL A 100 -7.78 -7.46 5.85
C VAL A 100 -6.79 -8.42 5.21
N SER A 101 -6.14 -7.97 4.14
CA SER A 101 -5.24 -8.79 3.34
C SER A 101 -3.98 -9.18 4.09
N SER A 102 -3.40 -8.26 4.87
CA SER A 102 -2.20 -8.56 5.68
C SER A 102 -2.50 -9.55 6.80
N GLY A 103 -3.69 -9.46 7.43
CA GLY A 103 -4.13 -10.44 8.41
C GLY A 103 -4.33 -11.83 7.81
N ALA A 104 -4.96 -11.93 6.64
CA ALA A 104 -5.11 -13.19 5.91
C ALA A 104 -3.76 -13.80 5.54
N SER A 105 -2.85 -13.01 4.98
CA SER A 105 -1.49 -13.46 4.62
C SER A 105 -0.68 -13.90 5.83
N LEU A 106 -0.73 -13.15 6.92
CA LEU A 106 -0.05 -13.51 8.17
C LEU A 106 -0.57 -14.84 8.75
N ALA A 107 -1.88 -14.99 8.80
CA ALA A 107 -2.49 -16.24 9.31
C ALA A 107 -2.13 -17.44 8.45
N LEU A 108 -2.17 -17.30 7.11
CA LEU A 108 -1.77 -18.38 6.22
C LEU A 108 -0.28 -18.69 6.33
N SER A 109 0.59 -17.67 6.43
CA SER A 109 2.03 -17.89 6.62
C SER A 109 2.31 -18.61 7.94
N ALA A 110 1.70 -18.17 9.03
CA ALA A 110 1.85 -18.80 10.32
C ALA A 110 1.31 -20.24 10.34
N ALA A 111 0.12 -20.47 9.79
CA ALA A 111 -0.49 -21.79 9.73
C ALA A 111 0.29 -22.75 8.80
N SER A 112 0.86 -22.26 7.68
CA SER A 112 1.70 -23.08 6.79
C SER A 112 2.95 -23.61 7.48
N ILE A 113 3.45 -22.89 8.49
CA ILE A 113 4.63 -23.30 9.28
C ILE A 113 4.22 -24.17 10.48
N MET A 114 3.20 -23.73 11.24
CA MET A 114 2.87 -24.33 12.52
C MET A 114 1.86 -25.50 12.42
N ALA A 115 1.00 -25.46 11.41
CA ALA A 115 -0.08 -26.43 11.20
C ALA A 115 -0.37 -26.64 9.69
N PRO A 116 0.55 -27.23 8.91
CA PRO A 116 0.39 -27.38 7.45
C PRO A 116 -0.89 -28.13 7.05
N ALA A 117 -1.32 -29.09 7.88
CA ALA A 117 -2.55 -29.86 7.67
C ALA A 117 -3.82 -28.99 7.66
N LEU A 118 -3.86 -27.92 8.48
CA LEU A 118 -4.96 -26.96 8.47
C LEU A 118 -5.02 -26.18 7.16
N VAL A 119 -3.87 -25.81 6.61
CA VAL A 119 -3.83 -25.09 5.33
C VAL A 119 -4.21 -25.99 4.16
N ALA A 120 -3.85 -27.27 4.22
CA ALA A 120 -4.22 -28.25 3.20
C ALA A 120 -5.73 -28.51 3.15
N GLY A 121 -6.42 -28.56 4.32
CA GLY A 121 -7.86 -28.83 4.39
C GLY A 121 -8.74 -27.57 4.42
N GLU A 122 -8.34 -26.56 5.21
CA GLU A 122 -9.20 -25.42 5.57
C GLU A 122 -8.57 -24.05 5.26
N ARG A 123 -7.88 -23.94 4.13
CA ARG A 123 -7.15 -22.70 3.73
C ARG A 123 -8.02 -21.44 3.80
N PHE A 124 -9.28 -21.54 3.37
CA PHE A 124 -10.20 -20.41 3.34
C PHE A 124 -10.59 -19.95 4.76
N ALA A 125 -10.83 -20.90 5.67
CA ALA A 125 -11.15 -20.60 7.06
C ALA A 125 -9.97 -19.91 7.77
N VAL A 126 -8.75 -20.37 7.53
CA VAL A 126 -7.52 -19.76 8.08
C VAL A 126 -7.36 -18.32 7.59
N ALA A 127 -7.48 -18.08 6.27
CA ALA A 127 -7.37 -16.75 5.69
C ALA A 127 -8.47 -15.80 6.20
N LEU A 128 -9.72 -16.30 6.27
CA LEU A 128 -10.86 -15.53 6.78
C LEU A 128 -10.68 -15.19 8.27
N GLY A 129 -10.22 -16.16 9.07
CA GLY A 129 -9.92 -15.96 10.49
C GLY A 129 -8.84 -14.90 10.71
N GLY A 130 -7.75 -14.96 9.93
CA GLY A 130 -6.68 -13.95 9.97
C GLY A 130 -7.15 -12.55 9.59
N ALA A 131 -7.95 -12.43 8.53
CA ALA A 131 -8.58 -11.19 8.13
C ALA A 131 -9.51 -10.63 9.23
N ALA A 132 -10.34 -11.49 9.82
CA ALA A 132 -11.25 -11.14 10.91
C ALA A 132 -10.50 -10.65 12.15
N LEU A 133 -9.39 -11.31 12.53
CA LEU A 133 -8.54 -10.91 13.65
C LEU A 133 -7.90 -9.53 13.42
N ALA A 134 -7.36 -9.28 12.22
CA ALA A 134 -6.76 -7.99 11.90
C ALA A 134 -7.75 -6.85 12.02
N ILE A 135 -8.99 -7.07 11.60
CA ILE A 135 -10.04 -6.08 11.72
C ILE A 135 -10.57 -5.95 13.14
N ALA A 136 -10.75 -7.05 13.84
CA ALA A 136 -11.09 -6.99 15.26
C ALA A 136 -10.08 -6.14 16.02
N ALA A 137 -8.78 -6.28 15.71
CA ALA A 137 -7.73 -5.42 16.24
C ALA A 137 -7.91 -3.94 15.85
N THR A 138 -8.19 -3.66 14.57
CA THR A 138 -8.44 -2.30 14.08
C THR A 138 -9.64 -1.65 14.76
N LEU A 139 -10.75 -2.37 14.90
CA LEU A 139 -11.96 -1.90 15.57
C LEU A 139 -11.76 -1.74 17.07
N ALA A 140 -11.07 -2.68 17.73
CA ALA A 140 -10.74 -2.59 19.15
C ALA A 140 -9.88 -1.38 19.50
N LEU A 141 -8.93 -1.02 18.61
CA LEU A 141 -8.10 0.18 18.78
C LEU A 141 -8.91 1.49 18.66
N THR A 142 -10.01 1.47 17.91
CA THR A 142 -10.80 2.66 17.60
C THR A 142 -12.11 2.75 18.37
N TRP A 143 -12.43 1.76 19.19
CA TRP A 143 -13.67 1.67 19.97
C TRP A 143 -13.93 2.92 20.82
N ARG A 144 -12.94 3.35 21.59
CA ARG A 144 -13.05 4.52 22.47
C ARG A 144 -13.25 5.84 21.71
N LYS A 145 -12.89 5.88 20.42
CA LYS A 145 -13.03 7.06 19.53
C LYS A 145 -14.30 6.98 18.68
N GLY A 146 -15.25 6.09 19.02
CA GLY A 146 -16.53 5.94 18.33
C GLY A 146 -16.39 5.57 16.85
N PHE A 147 -15.33 4.85 16.49
CA PHE A 147 -14.99 4.47 15.11
C PHE A 147 -14.88 5.69 14.18
N ALA A 148 -14.32 6.79 14.66
CA ALA A 148 -14.11 7.99 13.84
C ALA A 148 -13.31 7.62 12.56
N PRO A 149 -13.72 8.12 11.37
CA PRO A 149 -13.15 7.71 10.08
C PRO A 149 -11.62 7.76 10.02
N VAL A 150 -11.02 8.87 10.48
CA VAL A 150 -9.56 9.05 10.49
C VAL A 150 -8.89 8.03 11.41
N SER A 151 -9.47 7.77 12.58
CA SER A 151 -8.91 6.80 13.55
C SER A 151 -8.96 5.38 13.02
N VAL A 152 -10.07 4.97 12.36
CA VAL A 152 -10.21 3.63 11.75
C VAL A 152 -9.20 3.45 10.62
N THR A 153 -9.07 4.43 9.74
CA THR A 153 -8.09 4.36 8.64
C THR A 153 -6.66 4.28 9.16
N LEU A 154 -6.32 5.08 10.19
CA LEU A 154 -4.99 5.06 10.81
C LEU A 154 -4.70 3.70 11.48
N ALA A 155 -5.64 3.20 12.29
CA ALA A 155 -5.49 1.91 12.94
C ALA A 155 -5.36 0.77 11.92
N GLY A 156 -6.17 0.77 10.87
CA GLY A 156 -6.12 -0.20 9.78
C GLY A 156 -4.78 -0.20 9.06
N MET A 157 -4.25 0.99 8.73
CA MET A 157 -2.92 1.10 8.13
C MET A 157 -1.82 0.53 9.02
N VAL A 158 -1.86 0.82 10.33
CA VAL A 158 -0.85 0.29 11.27
C VAL A 158 -0.95 -1.22 11.36
N VAL A 159 -2.16 -1.78 11.48
CA VAL A 159 -2.40 -3.22 11.49
C VAL A 159 -1.96 -3.86 10.18
N SER A 160 -2.23 -3.21 9.03
CA SER A 160 -1.81 -3.67 7.71
C SER A 160 -0.29 -3.75 7.59
N LEU A 161 0.41 -2.68 7.95
CA LEU A 161 1.87 -2.61 7.88
C LEU A 161 2.55 -3.60 8.84
N TYR A 162 2.01 -3.69 10.07
CA TYR A 162 2.55 -4.60 11.07
C TYR A 162 2.32 -6.07 10.70
N GLY A 163 1.11 -6.41 10.28
CA GLY A 163 0.77 -7.76 9.80
C GLY A 163 1.56 -8.15 8.55
N GLY A 164 1.73 -7.21 7.61
CA GLY A 164 2.57 -7.40 6.43
C GLY A 164 4.04 -7.62 6.79
N ALA A 165 4.61 -6.83 7.71
CA ALA A 165 5.98 -7.00 8.17
C ALA A 165 6.22 -8.36 8.85
N LEU A 166 5.27 -8.81 9.69
CA LEU A 166 5.32 -10.14 10.30
C LEU A 166 5.21 -11.26 9.26
N ALA A 167 4.34 -11.13 8.27
CA ALA A 167 4.21 -12.13 7.20
C ALA A 167 5.50 -12.25 6.39
N VAL A 168 6.13 -11.12 6.05
CA VAL A 168 7.44 -11.12 5.35
C VAL A 168 8.53 -11.70 6.23
N LEU A 169 8.54 -11.41 7.54
CA LEU A 169 9.49 -11.99 8.48
C LEU A 169 9.40 -13.52 8.51
N LEU A 170 8.18 -14.06 8.64
CA LEU A 170 7.94 -15.50 8.60
C LEU A 170 8.43 -16.11 7.28
N ALA A 171 8.26 -15.38 6.20
CA ALA A 171 8.67 -15.79 4.88
C ALA A 171 10.20 -15.87 4.72
N ILE A 172 10.94 -14.92 5.27
CA ILE A 172 12.41 -14.93 5.23
C ILE A 172 12.97 -16.11 6.02
N VAL A 173 12.36 -16.43 7.17
CA VAL A 173 12.80 -17.53 8.02
C VAL A 173 12.45 -18.90 7.44
N ASN A 174 11.40 -19.00 6.62
CA ASN A 174 10.85 -20.26 6.09
C ASN A 174 10.59 -20.21 4.59
N GLU A 175 11.57 -19.80 3.80
CA GLU A 175 11.43 -19.58 2.34
C GLU A 175 10.76 -20.73 1.59
N ARG A 176 11.19 -21.98 1.87
CA ARG A 176 10.69 -23.17 1.17
C ARG A 176 9.20 -23.43 1.40
N SER A 177 8.70 -23.15 2.59
CA SER A 177 7.30 -23.43 2.97
C SER A 177 6.32 -22.37 2.48
N LEU A 178 6.81 -21.17 2.11
CA LEU A 178 5.96 -20.00 1.89
C LEU A 178 5.88 -19.53 0.43
N VAL A 179 6.57 -20.17 -0.52
CA VAL A 179 6.49 -19.82 -1.96
C VAL A 179 5.02 -19.82 -2.45
N ALA A 180 4.25 -20.84 -2.06
CA ALA A 180 2.83 -20.93 -2.43
C ALA A 180 1.98 -19.79 -1.82
N VAL A 181 2.30 -19.36 -0.60
CA VAL A 181 1.61 -18.23 0.07
C VAL A 181 1.95 -16.91 -0.62
N PHE A 182 3.18 -16.74 -1.13
CA PHE A 182 3.56 -15.56 -1.91
C PHE A 182 2.81 -15.47 -3.24
N ILE A 183 2.72 -16.59 -3.98
CA ILE A 183 1.98 -16.64 -5.25
C ILE A 183 0.51 -16.33 -5.00
N TRP A 184 -0.08 -16.92 -3.97
CA TRP A 184 -1.45 -16.63 -3.56
C TRP A 184 -1.60 -15.16 -3.11
N GLY A 185 -0.65 -14.64 -2.33
CA GLY A 185 -0.63 -13.23 -1.88
C GLY A 185 -0.59 -12.21 -3.02
N ALA A 186 -0.10 -12.59 -4.19
CA ALA A 186 -0.11 -11.75 -5.39
C ALA A 186 -1.46 -11.75 -6.14
N GLY A 187 -2.48 -12.49 -5.66
CA GLY A 187 -3.82 -12.54 -6.23
C GLY A 187 -3.94 -13.50 -7.42
N SER A 188 -4.17 -14.78 -7.15
CA SER A 188 -4.35 -15.83 -8.16
C SER A 188 -5.81 -16.22 -8.31
N LEU A 189 -6.32 -16.17 -9.53
CA LEU A 189 -7.67 -16.64 -9.90
C LEU A 189 -7.69 -18.07 -10.42
N VAL A 190 -6.55 -18.78 -10.43
CA VAL A 190 -6.47 -20.17 -10.89
C VAL A 190 -7.36 -21.05 -10.04
N GLN A 191 -8.21 -21.84 -10.70
CA GLN A 191 -9.15 -22.77 -10.08
C GLN A 191 -8.92 -24.20 -10.59
N ASN A 192 -9.15 -25.17 -9.71
CA ASN A 192 -9.04 -26.61 -10.03
C ASN A 192 -10.37 -27.35 -9.71
N GLY A 193 -11.48 -26.62 -9.63
CA GLY A 193 -12.81 -27.15 -9.33
C GLY A 193 -13.80 -26.04 -9.01
N TRP A 194 -15.03 -26.46 -8.69
CA TRP A 194 -16.13 -25.56 -8.35
C TRP A 194 -16.19 -25.18 -6.86
N ASP A 195 -15.36 -25.76 -6.02
CA ASP A 195 -15.44 -25.61 -4.55
C ASP A 195 -15.37 -24.15 -4.10
N VAL A 196 -14.44 -23.38 -4.68
CA VAL A 196 -14.31 -21.94 -4.38
C VAL A 196 -15.53 -21.16 -4.85
N ALA A 197 -16.04 -21.44 -6.05
CA ALA A 197 -17.19 -20.76 -6.60
C ALA A 197 -18.46 -21.03 -5.78
N THR A 198 -18.74 -22.30 -5.46
CA THR A 198 -19.89 -22.72 -4.66
C THR A 198 -19.83 -22.19 -3.23
N TRP A 199 -18.63 -22.06 -2.68
CA TRP A 199 -18.41 -21.46 -1.36
C TRP A 199 -18.59 -19.94 -1.38
N LEU A 200 -18.05 -19.24 -2.39
CA LEU A 200 -17.98 -17.77 -2.44
C LEU A 200 -19.29 -17.13 -2.87
N VAL A 201 -19.92 -17.63 -3.94
CA VAL A 201 -21.09 -17.01 -4.59
C VAL A 201 -22.24 -16.74 -3.61
N PRO A 202 -22.74 -17.74 -2.84
CA PRO A 202 -23.89 -17.51 -1.96
C PRO A 202 -23.57 -16.52 -0.82
N ARG A 203 -22.34 -16.53 -0.31
CA ARG A 203 -21.91 -15.62 0.76
C ARG A 203 -21.81 -14.18 0.30
N VAL A 204 -21.24 -13.96 -0.89
CA VAL A 204 -21.16 -12.64 -1.49
C VAL A 204 -22.56 -12.14 -1.86
N ALA A 205 -23.44 -12.99 -2.41
CA ALA A 205 -24.83 -12.65 -2.69
C ALA A 205 -25.57 -12.20 -1.42
N GLY A 206 -25.42 -12.94 -0.31
CA GLY A 206 -25.98 -12.56 0.99
C GLY A 206 -25.47 -11.19 1.48
N CYS A 207 -24.19 -10.94 1.34
CA CYS A 207 -23.60 -9.63 1.67
C CYS A 207 -24.09 -8.51 0.75
N MET A 208 -24.32 -8.78 -0.54
CA MET A 208 -24.89 -7.80 -1.47
C MET A 208 -26.33 -7.42 -1.07
N VAL A 209 -27.14 -8.39 -0.68
CA VAL A 209 -28.49 -8.15 -0.15
C VAL A 209 -28.41 -7.31 1.13
N ALA A 210 -27.52 -7.66 2.07
CA ALA A 210 -27.31 -6.89 3.30
C ALA A 210 -26.88 -5.44 3.02
N ALA A 211 -25.98 -5.22 2.05
CA ALA A 211 -25.57 -3.88 1.63
C ALA A 211 -26.74 -3.07 1.07
N TRP A 212 -27.61 -3.73 0.30
CA TRP A 212 -28.80 -3.10 -0.28
C TRP A 212 -29.83 -2.70 0.80
N LEU A 213 -30.05 -3.55 1.80
CA LEU A 213 -30.89 -3.25 2.96
C LEU A 213 -30.35 -2.07 3.77
N LEU A 214 -29.02 -1.95 3.89
CA LEU A 214 -28.34 -0.84 4.55
C LEU A 214 -28.24 0.43 3.69
N ALA A 215 -28.74 0.43 2.44
CA ALA A 215 -28.59 1.57 1.53
C ALA A 215 -29.18 2.88 2.09
N ARG A 216 -30.34 2.81 2.80
CA ARG A 216 -30.97 4.00 3.40
C ARG A 216 -30.14 4.58 4.54
N PRO A 217 -29.77 3.82 5.61
CA PRO A 217 -28.93 4.35 6.69
C PRO A 217 -27.53 4.77 6.20
N LEU A 218 -26.95 4.07 5.23
CA LEU A 218 -25.67 4.45 4.64
C LEU A 218 -25.73 5.78 3.88
N ALA A 219 -26.85 6.10 3.24
CA ALA A 219 -27.01 7.37 2.54
C ALA A 219 -26.94 8.58 3.49
N LEU A 220 -27.33 8.41 4.76
CA LEU A 220 -27.28 9.46 5.76
C LEU A 220 -25.83 9.83 6.19
N PHE A 221 -24.85 8.97 5.90
CA PHE A 221 -23.43 9.33 6.09
C PHE A 221 -22.93 10.39 5.10
N ALA A 222 -23.71 10.75 4.08
CA ALA A 222 -23.42 11.92 3.25
C ALA A 222 -23.56 13.25 4.05
N LEU A 223 -24.37 13.23 5.11
CA LEU A 223 -24.47 14.30 6.10
C LEU A 223 -23.31 14.17 7.11
N ASP A 224 -23.08 15.22 7.91
CA ASP A 224 -22.18 15.13 9.06
C ASP A 224 -22.77 14.22 10.15
N ASP A 225 -21.95 13.83 11.13
CA ASP A 225 -22.38 12.93 12.21
C ASP A 225 -23.47 13.57 13.11
N ARG A 226 -23.50 14.91 13.18
CA ARG A 226 -24.51 15.64 13.93
C ARG A 226 -25.84 15.60 13.19
N GLY A 227 -25.86 15.90 11.90
CA GLY A 227 -27.06 15.83 11.07
C GLY A 227 -27.65 14.42 10.99
N ALA A 228 -26.81 13.39 10.88
CA ALA A 228 -27.26 12.00 10.89
C ALA A 228 -27.92 11.60 12.23
N ARG A 229 -27.35 12.03 13.37
CA ARG A 229 -27.95 11.80 14.69
C ARG A 229 -29.28 12.54 14.90
N GLN A 230 -29.40 13.76 14.39
CA GLN A 230 -30.65 14.52 14.44
C GLN A 230 -31.80 13.83 13.70
N LEU A 231 -31.48 13.04 12.68
CA LEU A 231 -32.43 12.18 11.94
C LEU A 231 -32.68 10.83 12.62
N GLY A 232 -32.24 10.64 13.87
CA GLY A 232 -32.48 9.44 14.67
C GLY A 232 -31.54 8.27 14.37
N LEU A 233 -30.45 8.49 13.59
CA LEU A 233 -29.51 7.42 13.27
C LEU A 233 -28.55 7.16 14.42
N SER A 234 -28.44 5.92 14.86
CA SER A 234 -27.34 5.47 15.74
C SER A 234 -26.05 5.33 14.92
N VAL A 235 -25.36 6.47 14.70
CA VAL A 235 -24.18 6.60 13.82
C VAL A 235 -23.14 5.52 14.11
N THR A 236 -22.86 5.25 15.40
CA THR A 236 -21.87 4.26 15.81
C THR A 236 -22.26 2.84 15.44
N ALA A 237 -23.53 2.45 15.66
CA ALA A 237 -24.01 1.11 15.35
C ALA A 237 -24.04 0.86 13.84
N VAL A 238 -24.60 1.80 13.07
CA VAL A 238 -24.65 1.66 11.60
C VAL A 238 -23.25 1.66 10.99
N ARG A 239 -22.33 2.49 11.52
CA ARG A 239 -20.94 2.49 11.09
C ARG A 239 -20.26 1.14 11.34
N LEU A 240 -20.47 0.57 12.52
CA LEU A 240 -19.90 -0.74 12.87
C LEU A 240 -20.44 -1.85 11.94
N VAL A 241 -21.76 -1.92 11.75
CA VAL A 241 -22.39 -2.92 10.88
C VAL A 241 -21.92 -2.77 9.43
N ALA A 242 -21.85 -1.55 8.93
CA ALA A 242 -21.38 -1.28 7.57
C ALA A 242 -19.90 -1.64 7.38
N LEU A 243 -19.05 -1.28 8.36
CA LEU A 243 -17.63 -1.68 8.34
C LEU A 243 -17.50 -3.21 8.40
N ALA A 244 -18.24 -3.87 9.28
CA ALA A 244 -18.23 -5.34 9.39
C ALA A 244 -18.64 -6.01 8.06
N LEU A 245 -19.65 -5.46 7.37
CA LEU A 245 -20.09 -5.96 6.06
C LEU A 245 -19.02 -5.78 4.99
N ALA A 246 -18.43 -4.57 4.87
CA ALA A 246 -17.38 -4.30 3.89
C ALA A 246 -16.14 -5.17 4.11
N VAL A 247 -15.84 -5.43 5.37
CA VAL A 247 -14.78 -6.32 5.81
C VAL A 247 -15.07 -7.76 5.45
N CYS A 248 -16.27 -8.23 5.75
CA CYS A 248 -16.70 -9.59 5.40
C CYS A 248 -16.55 -9.82 3.88
N LEU A 249 -17.04 -8.89 3.05
CA LEU A 249 -16.87 -8.93 1.59
C LEU A 249 -15.39 -9.02 1.18
N SER A 250 -14.55 -8.18 1.80
CA SER A 250 -13.12 -8.14 1.50
C SER A 250 -12.40 -9.41 1.95
N ALA A 251 -12.74 -9.92 3.13
CA ALA A 251 -12.17 -11.13 3.69
C ALA A 251 -12.57 -12.37 2.87
N LEU A 252 -13.84 -12.47 2.45
CA LEU A 252 -14.31 -13.52 1.55
C LEU A 252 -13.55 -13.50 0.22
N ALA A 253 -13.41 -12.33 -0.39
CA ALA A 253 -12.66 -12.17 -1.63
C ALA A 253 -11.18 -12.54 -1.45
N THR A 254 -10.52 -12.01 -0.42
CA THR A 254 -9.09 -12.26 -0.15
C THR A 254 -8.84 -13.73 0.20
N SER A 255 -9.71 -14.38 0.99
CA SER A 255 -9.55 -15.80 1.32
C SER A 255 -9.67 -16.72 0.10
N ALA A 256 -10.51 -16.35 -0.88
CA ALA A 256 -10.74 -17.14 -2.08
C ALA A 256 -9.57 -17.05 -3.08
N VAL A 257 -9.09 -15.84 -3.36
CA VAL A 257 -8.17 -15.57 -4.49
C VAL A 257 -6.89 -14.82 -4.10
N GLY A 258 -6.70 -14.53 -2.82
CA GLY A 258 -5.57 -13.73 -2.35
C GLY A 258 -5.80 -12.23 -2.47
N VAL A 259 -4.71 -11.48 -2.44
CA VAL A 259 -4.76 -10.02 -2.37
C VAL A 259 -4.94 -9.43 -3.77
N ILE A 260 -6.10 -8.83 -4.02
CA ILE A 260 -6.39 -8.09 -5.26
C ILE A 260 -6.64 -6.63 -4.89
N GLY A 261 -5.72 -5.75 -5.30
CA GLY A 261 -5.85 -4.31 -5.14
C GLY A 261 -6.63 -3.64 -6.27
N PHE A 262 -6.83 -2.35 -6.11
CA PHE A 262 -7.40 -1.47 -7.13
C PHE A 262 -8.90 -1.62 -7.40
N ILE A 263 -9.50 -2.80 -7.35
CA ILE A 263 -10.94 -2.98 -7.64
C ILE A 263 -11.80 -2.20 -6.64
N GLY A 264 -11.41 -2.18 -5.36
CA GLY A 264 -12.10 -1.42 -4.32
C GLY A 264 -12.09 0.10 -4.53
N LEU A 265 -11.10 0.61 -5.26
CA LEU A 265 -11.02 2.02 -5.67
C LEU A 265 -11.62 2.24 -7.05
N GLY A 266 -11.23 1.41 -8.01
CA GLY A 266 -11.55 1.57 -9.43
C GLY A 266 -13.03 1.37 -9.73
N GLY A 267 -13.67 0.34 -9.18
CA GLY A 267 -15.08 0.04 -9.38
C GLY A 267 -15.99 1.22 -9.00
N PRO A 268 -15.94 1.71 -7.74
CA PRO A 268 -16.71 2.88 -7.32
C PRO A 268 -16.39 4.15 -8.09
N ALA A 269 -15.11 4.35 -8.42
CA ALA A 269 -14.68 5.55 -9.14
C ALA A 269 -15.19 5.55 -10.60
N LEU A 270 -15.12 4.41 -11.30
CA LEU A 270 -15.67 4.24 -12.64
C LEU A 270 -17.21 4.33 -12.63
N ALA A 271 -17.89 3.79 -11.61
CA ALA A 271 -19.33 3.92 -11.44
C ALA A 271 -19.74 5.41 -11.32
N ARG A 272 -19.01 6.20 -10.53
CA ARG A 272 -19.24 7.66 -10.43
C ARG A 272 -18.99 8.38 -11.76
N LEU A 273 -17.98 7.99 -12.51
CA LEU A 273 -17.70 8.54 -13.85
C LEU A 273 -18.78 8.17 -14.86
N ALA A 274 -19.35 6.97 -14.73
CA ALA A 274 -20.49 6.52 -15.51
C ALA A 274 -21.82 7.18 -15.09
N GLY A 275 -21.82 8.09 -14.09
CA GLY A 275 -22.99 8.85 -13.67
C GLY A 275 -23.72 8.32 -12.43
N ALA A 276 -23.25 7.28 -11.78
CA ALA A 276 -23.80 6.76 -10.53
C ALA A 276 -23.47 7.70 -9.36
N ARG A 277 -24.24 8.78 -9.22
CA ARG A 277 -24.02 9.81 -8.19
C ARG A 277 -24.72 9.48 -6.87
N ARG A 278 -25.88 8.80 -6.92
CA ARG A 278 -26.61 8.37 -5.71
C ARG A 278 -25.99 7.09 -5.17
N LEU A 279 -25.99 6.94 -3.83
CA LEU A 279 -25.43 5.74 -3.20
C LEU A 279 -26.09 4.44 -3.73
N ARG A 280 -27.40 4.44 -3.93
CA ARG A 280 -28.11 3.28 -4.50
C ARG A 280 -27.58 2.89 -5.88
N ASP A 281 -27.32 3.89 -6.73
CA ASP A 281 -26.77 3.66 -8.07
C ASP A 281 -25.33 3.10 -7.95
N GLN A 282 -24.53 3.60 -7.00
CA GLN A 282 -23.18 3.08 -6.76
C GLN A 282 -23.21 1.65 -6.22
N LEU A 283 -24.14 1.30 -5.32
CA LEU A 283 -24.31 -0.06 -4.80
C LEU A 283 -24.72 -1.07 -5.89
N ALA A 284 -25.36 -0.63 -6.95
CA ALA A 284 -25.72 -1.46 -8.10
C ALA A 284 -24.58 -1.52 -9.14
N TRP A 285 -24.09 -0.36 -9.57
CA TRP A 285 -23.14 -0.27 -10.69
C TRP A 285 -21.70 -0.61 -10.34
N ALA A 286 -21.24 -0.25 -9.14
CA ALA A 286 -19.85 -0.52 -8.78
C ALA A 286 -19.52 -2.03 -8.71
N PRO A 287 -20.37 -2.90 -8.13
CA PRO A 287 -20.18 -4.35 -8.22
C PRO A 287 -20.14 -4.88 -9.65
N CYS A 288 -21.06 -4.42 -10.51
CA CYS A 288 -21.08 -4.83 -11.92
C CYS A 288 -19.78 -4.43 -12.64
N ILE A 289 -19.34 -3.18 -12.47
CA ILE A 289 -18.11 -2.68 -13.07
C ILE A 289 -16.89 -3.41 -12.50
N GLY A 290 -16.85 -3.66 -11.19
CA GLY A 290 -15.77 -4.41 -10.54
C GLY A 290 -15.67 -5.85 -11.02
N ALA A 291 -16.82 -6.53 -11.20
CA ALA A 291 -16.91 -7.85 -11.78
C ALA A 291 -16.32 -7.90 -13.19
N LEU A 292 -16.79 -7.00 -14.06
CA LEU A 292 -16.33 -6.91 -15.46
C LEU A 292 -14.84 -6.56 -15.53
N LEU A 293 -14.37 -5.62 -14.69
CA LEU A 293 -12.97 -5.18 -14.69
C LEU A 293 -12.01 -6.29 -14.28
N LEU A 294 -12.35 -7.04 -13.22
CA LEU A 294 -11.49 -8.15 -12.77
C LEU A 294 -11.50 -9.30 -13.77
N THR A 295 -12.67 -9.63 -14.32
CA THR A 295 -12.79 -10.68 -15.33
C THR A 295 -12.05 -10.30 -16.61
N LEU A 296 -12.18 -9.06 -17.08
CA LEU A 296 -11.44 -8.57 -18.24
C LEU A 296 -9.91 -8.66 -18.01
N ALA A 297 -9.43 -8.21 -16.86
CA ALA A 297 -8.01 -8.30 -16.53
C ALA A 297 -7.52 -9.76 -16.51
N ASP A 298 -8.33 -10.67 -15.97
CA ASP A 298 -8.01 -12.09 -15.93
C ASP A 298 -7.97 -12.73 -17.32
N GLN A 299 -8.93 -12.41 -18.18
CA GLN A 299 -8.94 -12.90 -19.56
C GLN A 299 -7.76 -12.35 -20.38
N VAL A 300 -7.42 -11.06 -20.20
CA VAL A 300 -6.23 -10.47 -20.85
C VAL A 300 -4.96 -11.19 -20.43
N VAL A 301 -4.83 -11.57 -19.15
CA VAL A 301 -3.67 -12.37 -18.68
C VAL A 301 -3.63 -13.72 -19.36
N GLN A 302 -4.77 -14.38 -19.54
CA GLN A 302 -4.84 -15.68 -20.21
C GLN A 302 -4.51 -15.62 -21.71
N CYS A 303 -4.77 -14.48 -22.37
CA CYS A 303 -4.37 -14.26 -23.77
C CYS A 303 -2.86 -14.00 -23.94
N LEU A 304 -2.09 -13.79 -22.86
CA LEU A 304 -0.65 -13.55 -22.97
C LEU A 304 0.09 -14.86 -23.32
N PRO A 305 0.96 -14.85 -24.35
CA PRO A 305 1.61 -16.07 -24.81
C PRO A 305 2.64 -16.62 -23.83
N GLY A 306 2.70 -17.95 -23.73
CA GLY A 306 3.75 -18.71 -23.06
C GLY A 306 3.85 -18.49 -21.56
N VAL A 307 5.09 -18.55 -21.04
CA VAL A 307 5.43 -18.48 -19.60
C VAL A 307 4.89 -17.22 -18.89
N LEU A 308 4.61 -16.14 -19.62
CA LEU A 308 4.03 -14.91 -19.07
C LEU A 308 2.58 -15.10 -18.63
N GLY A 309 1.75 -15.80 -19.43
CA GLY A 309 0.34 -16.02 -19.10
C GLY A 309 0.14 -16.98 -17.93
N GLU A 310 0.98 -18.01 -17.82
CA GLU A 310 0.89 -19.02 -16.76
C GLU A 310 1.36 -18.52 -15.39
N ARG A 311 2.33 -17.60 -15.37
CA ARG A 311 2.99 -17.12 -14.13
C ARG A 311 2.58 -15.75 -13.67
N LEU A 312 1.81 -14.99 -14.45
CA LEU A 312 1.37 -13.65 -14.08
C LEU A 312 0.14 -13.72 -13.17
N PRO A 313 0.25 -13.37 -11.90
CA PRO A 313 -0.92 -13.26 -11.03
C PRO A 313 -1.86 -12.16 -11.52
N THR A 314 -3.15 -12.44 -11.58
CA THR A 314 -4.17 -11.48 -12.07
C THR A 314 -4.21 -10.19 -11.25
N GLY A 315 -3.93 -10.28 -9.94
CA GLY A 315 -3.83 -9.11 -9.07
C GLY A 315 -2.72 -8.14 -9.51
N ALA A 316 -1.56 -8.67 -9.93
CA ALA A 316 -0.48 -7.84 -10.46
C ALA A 316 -0.84 -7.22 -11.82
N ALA A 317 -1.45 -7.99 -12.73
CA ALA A 317 -1.92 -7.48 -14.01
C ALA A 317 -2.95 -6.35 -13.85
N LEU A 318 -3.85 -6.51 -12.89
CA LEU A 318 -4.84 -5.48 -12.58
C LEU A 318 -4.19 -4.20 -12.04
N ALA A 319 -3.17 -4.31 -11.21
CA ALA A 319 -2.44 -3.15 -10.70
C ALA A 319 -1.67 -2.42 -11.82
N LEU A 320 -1.17 -3.15 -12.84
CA LEU A 320 -0.58 -2.56 -14.04
C LEU A 320 -1.58 -1.69 -14.81
N LEU A 321 -2.82 -2.14 -14.94
CA LEU A 321 -3.89 -1.39 -15.60
C LEU A 321 -4.44 -0.28 -14.69
N GLY A 322 -4.50 -0.53 -13.40
CA GLY A 322 -5.07 0.33 -12.39
C GLY A 322 -4.33 1.64 -12.20
N GLY A 323 -3.01 1.62 -12.20
CA GLY A 323 -2.18 2.81 -12.08
C GLY A 323 -2.47 3.85 -13.17
N PRO A 324 -2.31 3.53 -14.46
CA PRO A 324 -2.65 4.42 -15.56
C PRO A 324 -4.11 4.88 -15.57
N LEU A 325 -5.04 4.00 -15.21
CA LEU A 325 -6.46 4.33 -15.13
C LEU A 325 -6.74 5.37 -14.03
N LEU A 326 -6.14 5.21 -12.84
CA LEU A 326 -6.22 6.22 -11.78
C LEU A 326 -5.66 7.57 -12.25
N LEU A 327 -4.53 7.57 -12.95
CA LEU A 327 -3.94 8.80 -13.50
C LEU A 327 -4.86 9.47 -14.52
N ALA A 328 -5.50 8.71 -15.40
CA ALA A 328 -6.49 9.22 -16.35
C ALA A 328 -7.71 9.81 -15.67
N MET A 329 -8.17 9.17 -14.58
CA MET A 329 -9.32 9.62 -13.79
C MET A 329 -9.06 10.89 -12.98
N LEU A 330 -7.82 11.14 -12.56
CA LEU A 330 -7.42 12.35 -11.82
C LEU A 330 -7.81 13.67 -12.51
N ARG A 331 -7.92 13.66 -13.84
CA ARG A 331 -8.38 14.82 -14.61
C ARG A 331 -9.84 15.19 -14.35
N ARG A 332 -10.65 14.22 -13.88
CA ARG A 332 -12.12 14.35 -13.71
C ARG A 332 -12.56 14.35 -12.24
N VAL A 333 -11.72 13.88 -11.31
CA VAL A 333 -12.05 13.87 -9.88
C VAL A 333 -11.82 15.26 -9.29
N ARG A 334 -12.90 15.93 -8.90
CA ARG A 334 -12.84 17.12 -8.06
C ARG A 334 -12.59 16.67 -6.63
N THR A 335 -11.35 16.78 -6.17
CA THR A 335 -11.00 16.60 -4.77
C THR A 335 -11.40 17.85 -3.99
N GLY A 336 -12.63 17.88 -3.51
CA GLY A 336 -13.10 18.85 -2.52
C GLY A 336 -12.79 18.29 -1.13
N GLY A 337 -11.53 18.29 -0.73
CA GLY A 337 -11.14 17.81 0.58
C GLY A 337 -11.66 18.73 1.68
N VAL A 338 -12.57 18.23 2.51
CA VAL A 338 -12.75 18.74 3.86
C VAL A 338 -11.39 18.53 4.55
N ARG A 339 -10.63 19.62 4.73
CA ARG A 339 -9.41 19.57 5.54
C ARG A 339 -9.81 19.10 6.93
N PRO A 340 -9.27 17.99 7.45
CA PRO A 340 -9.42 17.71 8.87
C PRO A 340 -8.83 18.92 9.60
N ALA A 341 -9.65 19.57 10.40
CA ALA A 341 -9.15 20.60 11.30
C ALA A 341 -8.03 19.94 12.12
N MET A 342 -6.82 20.46 11.98
CA MET A 342 -5.73 20.06 12.87
C MET A 342 -6.21 20.46 14.27
N ASP A 343 -6.58 19.47 15.08
CA ASP A 343 -6.82 19.72 16.51
C ASP A 343 -5.54 20.32 17.08
N MET A 344 -5.56 21.61 17.24
CA MET A 344 -4.55 22.39 17.94
C MET A 344 -4.73 22.12 19.44
N HIS A 345 -4.40 20.89 19.85
CA HIS A 345 -4.32 20.60 21.28
C HIS A 345 -3.21 21.45 21.88
N ASP A 346 -3.51 22.00 23.04
CA ASP A 346 -2.73 22.90 23.88
C ASP A 346 -1.21 22.84 23.64
N VAL A 347 -0.68 23.84 22.97
CA VAL A 347 0.74 23.96 22.65
C VAL A 347 1.48 24.35 23.94
N ARG A 348 1.70 23.38 24.84
CA ARG A 348 2.72 23.55 25.89
C ARG A 348 4.06 23.73 25.18
N ARG A 349 4.62 24.93 25.26
CA ARG A 349 5.97 25.24 24.75
C ARG A 349 6.98 24.38 25.52
N ARG A 350 7.28 23.20 24.98
CA ARG A 350 8.34 22.34 25.52
C ARG A 350 9.68 22.77 24.94
N SER A 351 10.69 22.82 25.78
CA SER A 351 12.04 23.12 25.35
C SER A 351 12.57 21.97 24.46
N VAL A 352 12.96 22.28 23.22
CA VAL A 352 13.57 21.32 22.29
C VAL A 352 14.80 20.67 22.91
N ILE A 353 15.62 21.42 23.64
CA ILE A 353 16.86 20.97 24.27
C ILE A 353 16.62 19.84 25.26
N ARG A 354 15.53 19.88 26.04
CA ARG A 354 15.19 18.83 27.01
C ARG A 354 14.96 17.45 26.37
N PHE A 355 14.63 17.40 25.10
CA PHE A 355 14.43 16.15 24.35
C PHE A 355 15.59 15.86 23.38
N ALA A 356 16.18 16.89 22.79
CA ALA A 356 17.28 16.75 21.86
C ALA A 356 18.55 16.21 22.55
N VAL A 357 18.85 16.66 23.78
CA VAL A 357 20.06 16.21 24.51
C VAL A 357 19.95 14.72 24.91
N PRO A 358 18.90 14.27 25.64
CA PRO A 358 18.79 12.84 25.97
C PRO A 358 18.66 11.96 24.72
N GLY A 359 17.93 12.42 23.70
CA GLY A 359 17.79 11.70 22.43
C GLY A 359 19.10 11.63 21.65
N GLY A 360 19.90 12.69 21.67
CA GLY A 360 21.24 12.69 21.09
C GLY A 360 22.19 11.73 21.81
N ILE A 361 22.15 11.70 23.13
CA ILE A 361 22.91 10.73 23.94
C ILE A 361 22.45 9.30 23.60
N ALA A 362 21.14 9.05 23.54
CA ALA A 362 20.60 7.75 23.17
C ALA A 362 21.03 7.32 21.75
N LEU A 363 21.07 8.26 20.79
CA LEU A 363 21.55 8.00 19.43
C LEU A 363 23.04 7.63 19.42
N VAL A 364 23.88 8.39 20.13
CA VAL A 364 25.33 8.11 20.24
C VAL A 364 25.55 6.74 20.87
N LEU A 365 24.82 6.42 21.94
CA LEU A 365 24.87 5.10 22.58
C LEU A 365 24.41 3.99 21.64
N ALA A 366 23.31 4.20 20.91
CA ALA A 366 22.80 3.21 19.94
C ALA A 366 23.80 2.97 18.81
N VAL A 367 24.44 4.00 18.29
CA VAL A 367 25.51 3.89 17.29
C VAL A 367 26.71 3.13 17.87
N TRP A 368 27.13 3.48 19.08
CA TRP A 368 28.26 2.82 19.75
C TRP A 368 28.00 1.32 20.00
N VAL A 369 26.81 0.98 20.53
CA VAL A 369 26.38 -0.41 20.71
C VAL A 369 26.31 -1.13 19.35
N SER A 370 25.74 -0.50 18.34
CA SER A 370 25.61 -1.07 17.00
C SER A 370 26.96 -1.36 16.33
N LEU A 371 27.98 -0.60 16.65
CA LEU A 371 29.34 -0.80 16.13
C LEU A 371 30.13 -1.88 16.90
N HIS A 372 30.00 -1.93 18.22
CA HIS A 372 30.85 -2.73 19.07
C HIS A 372 30.21 -3.99 19.63
N PHE A 373 28.91 -4.07 19.77
CA PHE A 373 28.19 -5.21 20.36
C PHE A 373 27.37 -5.96 19.32
N ALA A 374 27.65 -7.26 19.15
CA ALA A 374 26.97 -8.09 18.17
C ALA A 374 26.95 -9.57 18.57
N MET A 375 25.99 -10.30 17.97
CA MET A 375 25.95 -11.76 18.00
C MET A 375 26.98 -12.32 17.04
N THR A 376 27.77 -13.30 17.51
CA THR A 376 28.77 -14.06 16.76
C THR A 376 28.47 -15.54 16.87
N VAL A 377 29.27 -16.39 16.24
CA VAL A 377 29.16 -17.86 16.37
C VAL A 377 29.30 -18.31 17.84
N ASP A 378 30.11 -17.60 18.60
CA ASP A 378 30.40 -17.88 20.03
C ASP A 378 29.40 -17.17 20.98
N GLY A 379 28.35 -16.57 20.47
CA GLY A 379 27.35 -15.84 21.25
C GLY A 379 27.52 -14.31 21.21
N TRP A 380 26.91 -13.62 22.17
CA TRP A 380 26.93 -12.16 22.29
C TRP A 380 28.31 -11.68 22.78
N GLN A 381 28.98 -10.86 21.98
CA GLN A 381 30.33 -10.39 22.28
C GLN A 381 30.52 -8.91 21.95
N TRP A 382 31.40 -8.29 22.76
CA TRP A 382 31.97 -6.99 22.44
C TRP A 382 33.17 -7.17 21.51
N THR A 383 33.23 -6.36 20.46
CA THR A 383 34.35 -6.39 19.52
C THR A 383 35.62 -5.87 20.20
N HIS A 384 36.61 -6.74 20.37
CA HIS A 384 37.92 -6.35 20.91
C HIS A 384 38.67 -5.44 19.93
N ALA A 385 39.52 -4.57 20.48
CA ALA A 385 40.33 -3.60 19.70
C ALA A 385 41.16 -4.28 18.58
N ALA A 386 41.65 -5.48 18.80
CA ALA A 386 42.44 -6.25 17.82
C ALA A 386 41.60 -6.63 16.57
N HIS A 387 40.32 -6.92 16.72
CA HIS A 387 39.45 -7.32 15.61
C HIS A 387 38.72 -6.13 14.99
N TRP A 388 38.79 -4.94 15.57
CA TRP A 388 38.08 -3.76 15.13
C TRP A 388 38.34 -3.39 13.65
N PRO A 389 39.59 -3.36 13.12
CA PRO A 389 39.85 -2.96 11.75
C PRO A 389 39.14 -3.84 10.73
N ALA A 390 39.07 -5.16 10.97
CA ALA A 390 38.40 -6.10 10.08
C ALA A 390 36.87 -5.93 10.10
N VAL A 391 36.30 -5.63 11.26
CA VAL A 391 34.84 -5.49 11.43
C VAL A 391 34.36 -4.09 11.05
N ALA A 392 35.18 -3.05 11.30
CA ALA A 392 34.83 -1.66 11.02
C ALA A 392 34.53 -1.42 9.54
N PHE A 393 35.27 -2.07 8.63
CA PHE A 393 35.08 -1.96 7.19
C PHE A 393 33.62 -2.27 6.76
N TRP A 394 32.97 -3.22 7.42
CA TRP A 394 31.58 -3.64 7.12
C TRP A 394 30.56 -2.91 7.98
N ARG A 395 30.84 -2.68 9.28
CA ARG A 395 29.86 -2.11 10.21
C ARG A 395 29.70 -0.60 10.08
N VAL A 396 30.82 0.13 9.90
CA VAL A 396 30.77 1.60 9.87
C VAL A 396 29.93 2.13 8.70
N PRO A 397 30.13 1.70 7.44
CA PRO A 397 29.32 2.18 6.33
C PRO A 397 27.85 1.83 6.51
N ARG A 398 27.56 0.63 7.01
CA ARG A 398 26.20 0.14 7.23
C ARG A 398 25.45 0.96 8.28
N VAL A 399 26.04 1.19 9.45
CA VAL A 399 25.44 2.00 10.53
C VAL A 399 25.29 3.45 10.10
N ALA A 400 26.30 4.00 9.41
CA ALA A 400 26.24 5.35 8.88
C ALA A 400 25.10 5.52 7.85
N ALA A 401 24.97 4.58 6.91
CA ALA A 401 23.92 4.62 5.91
C ALA A 401 22.52 4.44 6.53
N SER A 402 22.37 3.52 7.50
CA SER A 402 21.12 3.32 8.23
C SER A 402 20.69 4.59 8.97
N LEU A 403 21.63 5.25 9.64
CA LEU A 403 21.38 6.53 10.32
C LEU A 403 20.94 7.62 9.32
N GLY A 404 21.70 7.79 8.23
CA GLY A 404 21.39 8.78 7.19
C GLY A 404 20.01 8.52 6.54
N ALA A 405 19.72 7.27 6.20
CA ALA A 405 18.44 6.87 5.64
C ALA A 405 17.26 7.13 6.60
N GLY A 406 17.44 6.84 7.90
CA GLY A 406 16.45 7.13 8.93
C GLY A 406 16.14 8.62 9.06
N VAL A 407 17.18 9.46 9.04
CA VAL A 407 17.06 10.93 9.02
C VAL A 407 16.32 11.39 7.76
N MET A 408 16.71 10.90 6.58
CA MET A 408 16.08 11.29 5.31
C MET A 408 14.59 10.96 5.28
N VAL A 409 14.20 9.74 5.65
CA VAL A 409 12.78 9.33 5.63
C VAL A 409 11.95 10.12 6.65
N ALA A 410 12.52 10.42 7.83
CA ALA A 410 11.84 11.23 8.85
C ALA A 410 11.63 12.68 8.38
N LEU A 411 12.63 13.28 7.72
CA LEU A 411 12.51 14.61 7.13
C LEU A 411 11.48 14.62 5.99
N ALA A 412 11.55 13.65 5.06
CA ALA A 412 10.60 13.49 3.97
C ALA A 412 9.15 13.37 4.50
N GLY A 413 8.94 12.51 5.50
CA GLY A 413 7.65 12.35 6.14
C GLY A 413 7.16 13.64 6.80
N THR A 414 8.04 14.39 7.47
CA THR A 414 7.68 15.67 8.09
C THR A 414 7.26 16.70 7.03
N VAL A 415 8.00 16.81 5.94
CA VAL A 415 7.68 17.69 4.81
C VAL A 415 6.32 17.34 4.24
N LEU A 416 6.07 16.06 3.94
CA LEU A 416 4.83 15.60 3.34
C LEU A 416 3.61 15.80 4.24
N GLN A 417 3.71 15.43 5.52
CA GLN A 417 2.61 15.61 6.47
C GLN A 417 2.22 17.08 6.63
N ARG A 418 3.21 17.98 6.64
CA ARG A 418 2.94 19.43 6.69
C ARG A 418 2.36 19.95 5.39
N LEU A 419 2.87 19.50 4.27
CA LEU A 419 2.47 19.97 2.95
C LEU A 419 1.04 19.55 2.59
N THR A 420 0.66 18.34 2.98
CA THR A 420 -0.66 17.78 2.73
C THR A 420 -1.68 18.13 3.81
N GLY A 421 -1.22 18.57 4.98
CA GLY A 421 -2.08 18.69 6.18
C GLY A 421 -2.59 17.34 6.69
N ASN A 422 -2.07 16.23 6.15
CA ASN A 422 -2.49 14.87 6.50
C ASN A 422 -1.41 14.19 7.36
N PRO A 423 -1.71 13.86 8.62
CA PRO A 423 -0.76 13.19 9.50
C PRO A 423 -0.38 11.79 9.04
N MET A 424 -1.10 11.24 8.07
CA MET A 424 -0.89 9.90 7.51
C MET A 424 -0.05 9.92 6.23
N ALA A 425 0.31 11.08 5.72
CA ALA A 425 1.13 11.16 4.52
C ALA A 425 2.53 10.59 4.83
N SER A 426 2.92 9.57 4.06
CA SER A 426 4.23 8.93 4.13
C SER A 426 5.01 9.09 2.83
N PRO A 427 6.33 9.00 2.85
CA PRO A 427 7.17 9.03 1.66
C PRO A 427 6.79 7.98 0.62
N ASP A 428 6.39 6.79 1.05
CA ASP A 428 6.01 5.68 0.15
C ASP A 428 4.78 6.01 -0.71
N MET A 429 3.88 6.87 -0.20
CA MET A 429 2.71 7.32 -0.95
C MET A 429 3.05 8.25 -2.13
N LEU A 430 4.26 8.78 -2.21
CA LEU A 430 4.68 9.57 -3.38
C LEU A 430 5.05 8.73 -4.61
N GLY A 431 5.18 7.41 -4.46
CA GLY A 431 5.58 6.52 -5.55
C GLY A 431 7.06 6.62 -5.95
N VAL A 432 7.84 7.47 -5.28
CA VAL A 432 9.26 7.66 -5.59
C VAL A 432 10.06 6.40 -5.28
N SER A 433 9.74 5.74 -4.17
CA SER A 433 10.30 4.43 -3.82
C SER A 433 10.01 3.39 -4.91
N GLY A 434 8.77 3.36 -5.43
CA GLY A 434 8.39 2.50 -6.55
C GLY A 434 9.19 2.82 -7.83
N GLY A 435 9.39 4.10 -8.13
CA GLY A 435 10.23 4.54 -9.23
C GLY A 435 11.69 4.09 -9.08
N ALA A 436 12.27 4.23 -7.89
CA ALA A 436 13.62 3.73 -7.58
C ALA A 436 13.73 2.22 -7.83
N MET A 437 12.73 1.47 -7.40
CA MET A 437 12.70 0.01 -7.60
C MET A 437 12.55 -0.38 -9.08
N LEU A 438 11.76 0.36 -9.87
CA LEU A 438 11.71 0.15 -11.32
C LEU A 438 13.06 0.40 -11.98
N GLY A 439 13.79 1.44 -11.55
CA GLY A 439 15.12 1.72 -12.03
C GLY A 439 16.12 0.61 -11.69
N LEU A 440 16.07 0.08 -10.46
CA LEU A 440 16.84 -1.11 -10.05
C LEU A 440 16.50 -2.32 -10.91
N LEU A 441 15.22 -2.56 -11.16
CA LEU A 441 14.73 -3.65 -11.99
C LEU A 441 15.29 -3.59 -13.42
N VAL A 442 15.25 -2.41 -14.05
CA VAL A 442 15.77 -2.20 -15.40
C VAL A 442 17.26 -2.54 -15.47
N VAL A 443 18.04 -2.12 -14.50
CA VAL A 443 19.48 -2.43 -14.42
C VAL A 443 19.71 -3.92 -14.18
N ALA A 444 18.96 -4.54 -13.26
CA ALA A 444 19.11 -5.96 -12.94
C ALA A 444 18.73 -6.89 -14.10
N LEU A 445 17.77 -6.48 -14.95
CA LEU A 445 17.38 -7.24 -16.13
C LEU A 445 18.31 -7.02 -17.33
N GLY A 446 18.97 -5.85 -17.42
CA GLY A 446 19.78 -5.46 -18.58
C GLY A 446 21.27 -5.78 -18.47
N ALA A 447 21.81 -5.91 -17.26
CA ALA A 447 23.24 -6.02 -17.02
C ALA A 447 23.56 -7.29 -16.22
N GLY A 448 23.91 -8.38 -16.77
CA GLY A 448 24.38 -9.64 -16.11
C GLY A 448 24.45 -9.59 -14.56
N VAL A 449 25.64 -9.42 -13.97
CA VAL A 449 25.82 -9.12 -12.54
C VAL A 449 26.10 -7.63 -12.39
N PRO A 450 25.11 -6.80 -12.02
CA PRO A 450 25.29 -5.35 -11.97
C PRO A 450 26.18 -4.92 -10.80
N SER A 451 27.04 -3.92 -11.02
CA SER A 451 27.85 -3.31 -9.96
C SER A 451 26.99 -2.48 -9.01
N ALA A 452 27.47 -2.24 -7.79
CA ALA A 452 26.77 -1.39 -6.82
C ALA A 452 26.52 0.04 -7.37
N THR A 453 27.43 0.57 -8.17
CA THR A 453 27.30 1.90 -8.79
C THR A 453 26.23 1.93 -9.87
N THR A 454 26.11 0.88 -10.69
CA THR A 454 25.04 0.78 -11.70
C THR A 454 23.67 0.61 -11.07
N LEU A 455 23.55 -0.17 -9.98
CA LEU A 455 22.32 -0.29 -9.20
C LEU A 455 21.91 1.07 -8.58
N LEU A 456 22.86 1.78 -7.98
CA LEU A 456 22.62 3.11 -7.42
C LEU A 456 22.18 4.12 -8.50
N GLY A 457 22.87 4.10 -9.66
CA GLY A 457 22.50 4.91 -10.81
C GLY A 457 21.10 4.63 -11.33
N GLY A 458 20.75 3.33 -11.46
CA GLY A 458 19.42 2.90 -11.89
C GLY A 458 18.32 3.32 -10.91
N ALA A 459 18.51 3.10 -9.62
CA ALA A 459 17.57 3.53 -8.59
C ALA A 459 17.36 5.04 -8.60
N SER A 460 18.44 5.80 -8.70
CA SER A 460 18.38 7.26 -8.76
C SER A 460 17.66 7.75 -10.02
N ALA A 461 17.96 7.17 -11.18
CA ALA A 461 17.30 7.50 -12.44
C ALA A 461 15.80 7.19 -12.41
N GLY A 462 15.41 6.03 -11.88
CA GLY A 462 14.01 5.64 -11.71
C GLY A 462 13.26 6.56 -10.74
N ALA A 463 13.88 6.94 -9.63
CA ALA A 463 13.33 7.90 -8.66
C ALA A 463 13.13 9.30 -9.30
N LEU A 464 14.12 9.77 -10.06
CA LEU A 464 14.05 11.05 -10.77
C LEU A 464 13.00 11.04 -11.88
N ALA A 465 12.86 9.94 -12.62
CA ALA A 465 11.80 9.77 -13.62
C ALA A 465 10.40 9.83 -12.97
N CYS A 466 10.22 9.16 -11.83
CA CYS A 466 9.00 9.23 -11.05
C CYS A 466 8.74 10.67 -10.56
N LEU A 467 9.75 11.34 -10.03
CA LEU A 467 9.64 12.74 -9.61
C LEU A 467 9.25 13.64 -10.78
N ALA A 468 9.87 13.48 -11.95
CA ALA A 468 9.52 14.23 -13.16
C ALA A 468 8.06 13.99 -13.57
N ALA A 469 7.56 12.75 -13.49
CA ALA A 469 6.15 12.42 -13.73
C ALA A 469 5.22 13.13 -12.74
N ILE A 470 5.54 13.10 -11.44
CA ILE A 470 4.79 13.80 -10.38
C ILE A 470 4.76 15.31 -10.64
N VAL A 471 5.90 15.91 -10.96
CA VAL A 471 6.00 17.35 -11.22
C VAL A 471 5.22 17.75 -12.49
N THR A 472 5.29 16.96 -13.56
CA THR A 472 4.56 17.26 -14.82
C THR A 472 3.05 17.19 -14.64
N VAL A 473 2.56 16.19 -13.92
CA VAL A 473 1.13 16.08 -13.57
C VAL A 473 0.73 17.19 -12.60
N GLY A 474 1.59 17.49 -11.62
CA GLY A 474 1.37 18.51 -10.60
C GLY A 474 1.25 19.92 -11.15
N ARG A 475 2.06 20.26 -12.15
CA ARG A 475 2.02 21.59 -12.80
C ARG A 475 0.63 21.96 -13.32
N ARG A 476 -0.09 21.00 -13.90
CA ARG A 476 -1.45 21.21 -14.44
C ARG A 476 -2.53 21.36 -13.37
N GLY A 477 -2.26 20.92 -12.13
CA GLY A 477 -3.21 20.94 -11.00
C GLY A 477 -2.84 21.87 -9.86
N GLY A 478 -1.87 22.78 -10.01
CA GLY A 478 -1.41 23.70 -8.96
C GLY A 478 -0.80 22.99 -7.75
N PHE A 479 -0.26 21.77 -7.96
CA PHE A 479 0.33 20.94 -6.91
C PHE A 479 -0.61 20.70 -5.71
N ALA A 480 -1.91 20.48 -6.00
CA ALA A 480 -2.87 20.13 -4.95
C ALA A 480 -2.43 18.83 -4.24
N PRO A 481 -2.26 18.85 -2.91
CA PRO A 481 -1.67 17.73 -2.16
C PRO A 481 -2.39 16.40 -2.39
N ASP A 482 -3.74 16.41 -2.40
CA ASP A 482 -4.55 15.20 -2.60
C ASP A 482 -4.30 14.56 -3.98
N ARG A 483 -4.11 15.39 -5.01
CA ARG A 483 -3.78 14.90 -6.37
C ARG A 483 -2.38 14.30 -6.42
N MET A 484 -1.42 14.91 -5.71
CA MET A 484 -0.05 14.41 -5.67
C MET A 484 0.04 13.05 -4.99
N LEU A 485 -0.70 12.86 -3.90
CA LEU A 485 -0.80 11.55 -3.24
C LEU A 485 -1.44 10.49 -4.15
N LEU A 486 -2.50 10.85 -4.88
CA LEU A 486 -3.14 9.93 -5.84
C LEU A 486 -2.20 9.52 -6.99
N VAL A 487 -1.44 10.47 -7.54
CA VAL A 487 -0.42 10.20 -8.56
C VAL A 487 0.65 9.27 -8.01
N GLY A 488 1.15 9.55 -6.81
CA GLY A 488 2.14 8.73 -6.14
C GLY A 488 1.65 7.31 -5.90
N MET A 489 0.42 7.13 -5.38
CA MET A 489 -0.18 5.81 -5.18
C MET A 489 -0.37 5.04 -6.50
N ALA A 490 -0.78 5.72 -7.57
CA ALA A 490 -0.91 5.10 -8.88
C ALA A 490 0.45 4.60 -9.42
N ILE A 491 1.51 5.40 -9.26
CA ILE A 491 2.86 5.02 -9.65
C ILE A 491 3.38 3.88 -8.75
N SER A 492 3.15 3.93 -7.44
CA SER A 492 3.52 2.84 -6.52
C SER A 492 2.83 1.53 -6.89
N ALA A 493 1.52 1.54 -7.15
CA ALA A 493 0.78 0.36 -7.55
C ALA A 493 1.29 -0.23 -8.87
N PHE A 494 1.55 0.64 -9.87
CA PHE A 494 2.14 0.23 -11.14
C PHE A 494 3.53 -0.39 -10.94
N SER A 495 4.39 0.26 -10.16
CA SER A 495 5.74 -0.22 -9.87
C SER A 495 5.73 -1.58 -9.18
N GLN A 496 4.88 -1.74 -8.15
CA GLN A 496 4.72 -3.02 -7.45
C GLN A 496 4.28 -4.14 -8.40
N ALA A 497 3.36 -3.85 -9.30
CA ALA A 497 2.88 -4.82 -10.28
C ALA A 497 4.00 -5.28 -11.25
N VAL A 498 4.80 -4.32 -11.76
CA VAL A 498 5.95 -4.63 -12.63
C VAL A 498 6.99 -5.49 -11.89
N ILE A 499 7.23 -5.17 -10.61
CA ILE A 499 8.17 -5.92 -9.77
C ILE A 499 7.67 -7.36 -9.54
N VAL A 500 6.39 -7.53 -9.18
CA VAL A 500 5.79 -8.87 -9.01
C VAL A 500 5.92 -9.68 -10.29
N LEU A 501 5.65 -9.07 -11.45
CA LEU A 501 5.82 -9.69 -12.76
C LEU A 501 7.27 -10.13 -13.02
N ALA A 502 8.22 -9.27 -12.71
CA ALA A 502 9.65 -9.57 -12.91
C ALA A 502 10.15 -10.70 -12.00
N THR A 503 9.68 -10.71 -10.74
CA THR A 503 10.05 -11.74 -9.74
C THR A 503 9.34 -13.08 -9.97
N ALA A 504 8.19 -13.07 -10.65
CA ALA A 504 7.44 -14.29 -10.99
C ALA A 504 8.19 -15.21 -11.99
N ARG A 505 9.14 -14.66 -12.77
CA ARG A 505 9.95 -15.44 -13.72
C ARG A 505 10.89 -16.44 -13.05
N GLY A 506 11.21 -16.25 -11.75
CA GLY A 506 12.17 -17.09 -11.02
C GLY A 506 13.62 -16.89 -11.49
N GLY A 507 14.53 -17.70 -10.93
CA GLY A 507 15.96 -17.67 -11.25
C GLY A 507 16.78 -16.71 -10.36
N LEU A 508 18.10 -16.73 -10.55
CA LEU A 508 19.06 -15.95 -9.74
C LEU A 508 18.77 -14.44 -9.74
N GLN A 509 18.31 -13.91 -10.87
CA GLN A 509 17.94 -12.50 -10.99
C GLN A 509 16.70 -12.14 -10.15
N ALA A 510 15.73 -13.05 -10.05
CA ALA A 510 14.55 -12.84 -9.20
C ALA A 510 14.91 -12.85 -7.71
N GLU A 511 15.85 -13.67 -7.29
CA GLU A 511 16.35 -13.69 -5.91
C GLU A 511 17.12 -12.40 -5.57
N LEU A 512 17.99 -11.95 -6.47
CA LEU A 512 18.68 -10.66 -6.34
C LEU A 512 17.68 -9.50 -6.23
N LEU A 513 16.66 -9.49 -7.08
CA LEU A 513 15.60 -8.51 -7.04
C LEU A 513 14.81 -8.56 -5.72
N ARG A 514 14.47 -9.75 -5.23
CA ARG A 514 13.81 -9.90 -3.92
C ARG A 514 14.65 -9.34 -2.78
N ALA A 515 15.95 -9.65 -2.75
CA ALA A 515 16.86 -9.12 -1.73
C ALA A 515 16.92 -7.58 -1.76
N LEU A 516 16.94 -6.98 -2.96
CA LEU A 516 16.92 -5.52 -3.13
C LEU A 516 15.57 -4.91 -2.75
N LEU A 517 14.45 -5.62 -3.04
CA LEU A 517 13.09 -5.18 -2.73
C LEU A 517 12.82 -5.05 -1.23
N PHE A 518 13.35 -5.96 -0.44
CA PHE A 518 13.17 -5.92 1.01
C PHE A 518 14.12 -4.94 1.71
N GLY A 519 15.02 -4.30 0.95
CA GLY A 519 15.93 -3.27 1.47
C GLY A 519 16.93 -3.83 2.46
N SER A 520 18.00 -4.39 1.94
CA SER A 520 19.06 -4.92 2.77
C SER A 520 20.19 -3.91 2.95
N THR A 521 20.43 -3.52 4.20
CA THR A 521 21.64 -2.78 4.59
C THR A 521 22.93 -3.62 4.47
N TYR A 522 22.80 -4.91 4.13
CA TYR A 522 23.90 -5.87 4.04
C TYR A 522 24.94 -5.52 2.96
N VAL A 523 24.51 -4.96 1.84
CA VAL A 523 25.37 -4.68 0.67
C VAL A 523 25.86 -3.23 0.63
N VAL A 524 25.78 -2.49 1.74
CA VAL A 524 26.17 -1.08 1.77
C VAL A 524 27.69 -0.94 1.80
N LEU A 525 28.23 -0.43 0.69
CA LEU A 525 29.66 -0.10 0.56
C LEU A 525 29.96 1.30 1.15
N PRO A 526 31.22 1.60 1.49
CA PRO A 526 31.63 2.93 1.98
C PRO A 526 31.19 4.08 1.06
N GLN A 527 31.29 3.88 -0.26
CA GLN A 527 30.86 4.86 -1.28
C GLN A 527 29.36 5.16 -1.20
N THR A 528 28.54 4.13 -1.00
CA THR A 528 27.08 4.29 -0.83
C THR A 528 26.77 5.06 0.45
N ALA A 529 27.46 4.79 1.55
CA ALA A 529 27.27 5.51 2.80
C ALA A 529 27.63 7.00 2.67
N ILE A 530 28.71 7.31 1.97
CA ILE A 530 29.12 8.70 1.68
C ILE A 530 28.05 9.40 0.83
N ALA A 531 27.57 8.76 -0.24
CA ALA A 531 26.53 9.32 -1.10
C ALA A 531 25.25 9.59 -0.33
N VAL A 532 24.84 8.67 0.55
CA VAL A 532 23.69 8.83 1.45
C VAL A 532 23.85 10.06 2.35
N TRP A 533 25.03 10.24 2.95
CA TRP A 533 25.29 11.39 3.83
C TRP A 533 25.36 12.72 3.06
N ILE A 534 25.94 12.75 1.86
CA ILE A 534 25.89 13.93 1.00
C ILE A 534 24.44 14.31 0.70
N CYS A 535 23.63 13.33 0.31
CA CYS A 535 22.20 13.54 0.06
C CYS A 535 21.45 13.99 1.32
N THR A 536 21.72 13.36 2.49
CA THR A 536 21.10 13.71 3.77
C THR A 536 21.39 15.16 4.15
N VAL A 537 22.65 15.58 4.07
CA VAL A 537 23.06 16.94 4.42
C VAL A 537 22.49 17.95 3.44
N ALA A 538 22.66 17.73 2.13
CA ALA A 538 22.19 18.64 1.11
C ALA A 538 20.66 18.85 1.18
N ALA A 539 19.89 17.77 1.19
CA ALA A 539 18.44 17.85 1.26
C ALA A 539 17.94 18.31 2.64
N GLY A 540 18.66 17.98 3.72
CA GLY A 540 18.41 18.50 5.06
C GLY A 540 18.57 20.03 5.14
N VAL A 541 19.63 20.58 4.53
CA VAL A 541 19.86 22.03 4.44
C VAL A 541 18.74 22.67 3.62
N LEU A 542 18.37 22.10 2.46
CA LEU A 542 17.25 22.62 1.65
C LEU A 542 15.93 22.61 2.44
N THR A 543 15.67 21.55 3.22
CA THR A 543 14.50 21.48 4.10
C THR A 543 14.54 22.56 5.17
N TRP A 544 15.70 22.84 5.73
CA TRP A 544 15.90 23.88 6.74
C TRP A 544 15.71 25.28 6.17
N LEU A 545 16.23 25.55 4.99
CA LEU A 545 16.00 26.83 4.28
C LEU A 545 14.51 27.05 3.96
N ALA A 546 13.77 25.97 3.76
CA ALA A 546 12.33 26.02 3.47
C ALA A 546 11.43 26.07 4.73
N LEU A 547 11.95 26.23 5.93
CA LEU A 547 11.20 26.29 7.20
C LEU A 547 10.00 27.24 7.16
N ARG A 548 10.18 28.44 6.58
CA ARG A 548 9.11 29.44 6.43
C ARG A 548 7.94 28.88 5.60
N TRP A 549 8.24 28.17 4.51
CA TRP A 549 7.20 27.58 3.66
C TRP A 549 6.45 26.46 4.39
N LEU A 550 7.19 25.64 5.15
CA LEU A 550 6.61 24.55 5.94
C LEU A 550 5.65 25.02 7.03
N ASP A 551 5.86 26.21 7.60
CA ASP A 551 4.95 26.76 8.61
C ASP A 551 3.76 27.53 7.98
N ILE A 552 3.92 28.12 6.77
CA ILE A 552 2.88 28.92 6.11
C ILE A 552 1.93 28.05 5.25
N LEU A 553 2.45 27.08 4.49
CA LEU A 553 1.63 26.29 3.55
C LEU A 553 0.46 25.51 4.20
N PRO A 554 0.57 24.99 5.43
CA PRO A 554 -0.57 24.37 6.11
C PRO A 554 -1.77 25.28 6.34
N LEU A 555 -1.55 26.61 6.39
CA LEU A 555 -2.62 27.60 6.60
C LEU A 555 -3.53 27.77 5.37
N GLY A 556 -3.10 27.25 4.21
CA GLY A 556 -3.83 27.31 2.96
C GLY A 556 -3.14 28.12 1.87
N ALA A 557 -3.56 27.90 0.61
CA ALA A 557 -2.93 28.56 -0.55
C ALA A 557 -3.20 30.07 -0.55
N ASP A 558 -4.42 30.48 -0.19
CA ASP A 558 -4.82 31.89 -0.18
C ASP A 558 -4.04 32.69 0.86
N VAL A 559 -3.91 32.12 2.08
CA VAL A 559 -3.11 32.72 3.15
C VAL A 559 -1.62 32.78 2.76
N ALA A 560 -1.09 31.70 2.16
CA ALA A 560 0.30 31.66 1.71
C ALA A 560 0.57 32.75 0.66
N ASN A 561 -0.31 32.90 -0.32
CA ASN A 561 -0.19 33.92 -1.34
C ASN A 561 -0.30 35.34 -0.76
N ALA A 562 -1.19 35.58 0.19
CA ALA A 562 -1.31 36.86 0.90
C ALA A 562 -0.05 37.21 1.70
N LEU A 563 0.68 36.19 2.22
CA LEU A 563 1.97 36.35 2.91
C LEU A 563 3.18 36.41 1.94
N GLY A 564 2.94 36.52 0.64
CA GLY A 564 3.96 36.67 -0.39
C GLY A 564 4.66 35.35 -0.80
N VAL A 565 4.11 34.20 -0.39
CA VAL A 565 4.63 32.87 -0.79
C VAL A 565 3.83 32.34 -1.97
N ARG A 566 4.45 32.20 -3.11
CA ARG A 566 3.83 31.52 -4.28
C ARG A 566 3.60 30.04 -3.96
N ALA A 567 2.40 29.71 -3.50
CA ALA A 567 2.08 28.37 -2.96
C ALA A 567 2.40 27.22 -3.94
N SER A 568 2.20 27.39 -5.25
CA SER A 568 2.51 26.36 -6.26
C SER A 568 4.00 26.06 -6.37
N HIS A 569 4.86 27.10 -6.38
CA HIS A 569 6.31 26.93 -6.48
C HIS A 569 6.89 26.34 -5.18
N ALA A 570 6.45 26.86 -4.04
CA ALA A 570 6.88 26.34 -2.74
C ALA A 570 6.49 24.85 -2.55
N ARG A 571 5.28 24.48 -2.97
CA ARG A 571 4.84 23.07 -2.97
C ARG A 571 5.68 22.20 -3.90
N ALA A 572 5.93 22.65 -5.13
CA ALA A 572 6.76 21.92 -6.08
C ALA A 572 8.17 21.67 -5.54
N ALA A 573 8.81 22.72 -4.98
CA ALA A 573 10.14 22.59 -4.39
C ALA A 573 10.17 21.63 -3.20
N LEU A 574 9.17 21.71 -2.29
CA LEU A 574 9.08 20.82 -1.14
C LEU A 574 8.77 19.36 -1.54
N PHE A 575 7.95 19.14 -2.57
CA PHE A 575 7.75 17.79 -3.11
C PHE A 575 9.04 17.24 -3.72
N ALA A 576 9.81 18.08 -4.44
CA ALA A 576 11.11 17.68 -4.98
C ALA A 576 12.09 17.28 -3.87
N VAL A 577 12.19 18.09 -2.82
CA VAL A 577 13.05 17.80 -1.66
C VAL A 577 12.60 16.49 -0.98
N ALA A 578 11.30 16.31 -0.74
CA ALA A 578 10.78 15.07 -0.15
C ALA A 578 11.06 13.85 -1.02
N ALA A 579 10.97 13.99 -2.34
CA ALA A 579 11.27 12.91 -3.27
C ALA A 579 12.77 12.56 -3.30
N ILE A 580 13.66 13.53 -3.26
CA ILE A 580 15.12 13.30 -3.19
C ILE A 580 15.47 12.57 -1.87
N LEU A 581 14.92 13.04 -0.74
CA LEU A 581 15.10 12.39 0.55
C LEU A 581 14.58 10.94 0.54
N THR A 582 13.43 10.71 -0.08
CA THR A 582 12.84 9.37 -0.19
C THR A 582 13.69 8.46 -1.08
N ALA A 583 14.12 8.95 -2.24
CA ALA A 583 14.96 8.20 -3.18
C ALA A 583 16.28 7.76 -2.53
N GLY A 584 16.98 8.71 -1.87
CA GLY A 584 18.24 8.42 -1.19
C GLY A 584 18.08 7.39 -0.07
N ALA A 585 16.98 7.45 0.68
CA ALA A 585 16.70 6.48 1.73
C ALA A 585 16.33 5.10 1.17
N THR A 586 15.52 5.03 0.10
CA THR A 586 15.04 3.78 -0.50
C THR A 586 16.19 2.88 -0.97
N ILE A 587 17.31 3.44 -1.40
CA ILE A 587 18.51 2.71 -1.83
C ILE A 587 19.07 1.85 -0.69
N VAL A 588 18.94 2.31 0.56
CA VAL A 588 19.49 1.64 1.75
C VAL A 588 18.47 0.74 2.43
N ILE A 589 17.26 1.25 2.63
CA ILE A 589 16.24 0.59 3.48
C ILE A 589 15.09 -0.03 2.67
N GLY A 590 15.12 0.12 1.35
CA GLY A 590 14.03 -0.33 0.48
C GLY A 590 12.78 0.55 0.59
N PRO A 591 11.69 0.15 -0.10
CA PRO A 591 10.46 0.93 -0.16
C PRO A 591 9.60 0.82 1.11
N MET A 592 9.88 -0.13 1.99
CA MET A 592 9.07 -0.39 3.17
C MET A 592 9.70 0.26 4.41
N SER A 593 9.33 1.50 4.71
CA SER A 593 9.78 2.14 5.94
C SER A 593 8.67 2.93 6.63
N PHE A 594 8.23 2.42 7.75
CA PHE A 594 7.25 3.06 8.63
C PHE A 594 7.82 4.31 9.35
N VAL A 595 9.13 4.49 9.33
CA VAL A 595 9.85 5.57 10.01
C VAL A 595 9.38 6.94 9.53
N GLY A 596 9.11 7.09 8.22
CA GLY A 596 8.63 8.35 7.64
C GLY A 596 7.24 8.79 8.11
N LEU A 597 6.40 7.85 8.50
CA LEU A 597 5.11 8.15 9.11
C LEU A 597 5.27 8.47 10.60
N MET A 598 6.06 7.68 11.29
CA MET A 598 6.12 7.60 12.74
C MET A 598 6.96 8.72 13.37
N ALA A 599 8.14 9.00 12.81
CA ALA A 599 9.05 9.98 13.40
C ALA A 599 8.46 11.40 13.50
N PRO A 600 7.82 11.98 12.45
CA PRO A 600 7.17 13.28 12.57
C PRO A 600 5.93 13.25 13.47
N HIS A 601 5.22 12.11 13.51
CA HIS A 601 4.08 11.95 14.38
C HIS A 601 4.51 11.93 15.85
N PHE A 602 5.57 11.21 16.19
CA PHE A 602 6.18 11.19 17.52
C PHE A 602 6.62 12.59 17.96
N ALA A 603 7.30 13.33 17.08
CA ALA A 603 7.71 14.70 17.38
C ALA A 603 6.51 15.61 17.71
N ARG A 604 5.39 15.46 17.00
CA ARG A 604 4.15 16.21 17.30
C ARG A 604 3.54 15.85 18.66
N LEU A 605 3.54 14.56 19.01
CA LEU A 605 3.02 14.11 20.30
C LEU A 605 3.85 14.60 21.48
N LEU A 606 5.14 14.78 21.28
CA LEU A 606 5.99 15.44 22.25
C LEU A 606 5.70 16.94 22.38
N GLY A 607 4.79 17.50 21.55
CA GLY A 607 4.38 18.90 21.57
C GLY A 607 5.16 19.79 20.59
N PHE A 608 5.96 19.21 19.69
CA PHE A 608 6.74 19.97 18.69
C PHE A 608 5.91 20.18 17.42
N THR A 609 5.12 21.24 17.36
CA THR A 609 4.22 21.56 16.24
C THR A 609 4.83 22.50 15.20
N ARG A 610 5.79 23.36 15.58
CA ARG A 610 6.49 24.25 14.64
C ARG A 610 7.56 23.48 13.85
N ALA A 611 7.73 23.77 12.55
CA ALA A 611 8.70 23.10 11.69
C ALA A 611 10.12 23.11 12.26
N ARG A 612 10.57 24.28 12.79
CA ARG A 612 11.90 24.46 13.38
C ARG A 612 12.19 23.51 14.55
N ALA A 613 11.17 23.12 15.32
CA ALA A 613 11.30 22.19 16.43
C ALA A 613 11.03 20.75 16.04
N GLN A 614 10.08 20.53 15.12
CA GLN A 614 9.64 19.21 14.68
C GLN A 614 10.70 18.49 13.85
N LEU A 615 11.37 19.20 12.91
CA LEU A 615 12.34 18.59 11.99
C LEU A 615 13.51 17.93 12.72
N PRO A 616 14.26 18.61 13.64
CA PRO A 616 15.39 17.98 14.31
C PRO A 616 14.97 16.82 15.23
N ILE A 617 13.82 16.92 15.90
CA ILE A 617 13.32 15.82 16.74
C ILE A 617 12.87 14.63 15.88
N ALA A 618 12.20 14.87 14.76
CA ALA A 618 11.83 13.80 13.83
C ALA A 618 13.07 13.12 13.22
N ALA A 619 14.08 13.89 12.81
CA ALA A 619 15.35 13.36 12.31
C ALA A 619 16.07 12.48 13.33
N LEU A 620 16.13 12.94 14.58
CA LEU A 620 16.72 12.20 15.68
C LEU A 620 15.99 10.87 15.96
N VAL A 621 14.65 10.91 16.00
CA VAL A 621 13.82 9.71 16.20
C VAL A 621 13.99 8.75 15.02
N GLY A 622 13.95 9.26 13.78
CA GLY A 622 14.15 8.44 12.59
C GLY A 622 15.51 7.77 12.52
N GLY A 623 16.57 8.52 12.84
CA GLY A 623 17.92 7.99 12.91
C GLY A 623 18.07 6.90 13.99
N LEU A 624 17.56 7.16 15.19
CA LEU A 624 17.58 6.20 16.31
C LEU A 624 16.84 4.90 15.96
N LEU A 625 15.64 5.01 15.40
CA LEU A 625 14.85 3.85 14.98
C LEU A 625 15.55 2.99 13.93
N MET A 626 16.19 3.63 12.94
CA MET A 626 16.85 2.90 11.87
C MET A 626 18.15 2.25 12.34
N VAL A 627 18.94 2.91 13.19
CA VAL A 627 20.14 2.30 13.79
C VAL A 627 19.76 1.10 14.67
N ALA A 628 18.71 1.24 15.49
CA ALA A 628 18.20 0.15 16.32
C ALA A 628 17.66 -1.02 15.47
N ALA A 629 16.90 -0.71 14.43
CA ALA A 629 16.35 -1.71 13.50
C ALA A 629 17.47 -2.45 12.73
N ASP A 630 18.49 -1.74 12.26
CA ASP A 630 19.64 -2.37 11.61
C ASP A 630 20.41 -3.27 12.58
N TRP A 631 20.64 -2.81 13.82
CA TRP A 631 21.31 -3.61 14.84
C TRP A 631 20.52 -4.87 15.18
N LEU A 632 19.21 -4.76 15.39
CA LEU A 632 18.33 -5.91 15.62
C LEU A 632 18.35 -6.88 14.43
N GLY A 633 18.32 -6.34 13.19
CA GLY A 633 18.32 -7.12 11.96
C GLY A 633 19.55 -7.99 11.76
N ARG A 634 20.67 -7.54 12.28
CA ARG A 634 21.93 -8.29 12.23
C ARG A 634 22.05 -9.38 13.28
N ASN A 635 21.40 -9.20 14.42
CA ASN A 635 21.69 -9.97 15.61
C ASN A 635 20.56 -10.91 16.04
N LEU A 636 19.28 -10.59 15.71
CA LEU A 636 18.12 -11.31 16.28
C LEU A 636 18.04 -12.78 15.81
N LEU A 637 18.32 -13.02 14.54
CA LEU A 637 18.26 -14.36 13.92
C LEU A 637 19.60 -14.79 13.32
N PHE A 638 20.71 -14.37 13.95
CA PHE A 638 22.05 -14.75 13.47
C PHE A 638 22.15 -16.27 13.20
N PRO A 639 22.72 -16.73 12.08
CA PRO A 639 23.46 -15.97 11.06
C PRO A 639 22.57 -15.30 9.98
N GLN A 640 21.27 -15.57 9.96
CA GLN A 640 20.34 -14.93 9.01
C GLN A 640 20.17 -13.46 9.34
N GLN A 641 20.17 -12.61 8.30
CA GLN A 641 20.00 -11.17 8.46
C GLN A 641 18.63 -10.72 8.00
N MET A 642 18.01 -9.85 8.80
CA MET A 642 16.69 -9.32 8.52
C MET A 642 16.79 -7.90 7.95
N PRO A 643 15.95 -7.54 6.96
CA PRO A 643 15.89 -6.19 6.43
C PRO A 643 15.52 -5.16 7.50
N ALA A 644 16.33 -4.09 7.60
CA ALA A 644 16.16 -3.07 8.62
C ALA A 644 14.81 -2.32 8.50
N GLY A 645 14.26 -2.14 7.28
CA GLY A 645 12.96 -1.51 7.06
C GLY A 645 11.80 -2.29 7.69
N ILE A 646 11.82 -3.63 7.61
CA ILE A 646 10.82 -4.51 8.24
C ILE A 646 10.90 -4.40 9.76
N LEU A 647 12.11 -4.45 10.32
CA LEU A 647 12.30 -4.33 11.76
C LEU A 647 11.94 -2.96 12.31
N ALA A 648 12.22 -1.89 11.55
CA ALA A 648 11.75 -0.56 11.90
C ALA A 648 10.21 -0.51 12.02
N THR A 649 9.51 -1.23 11.15
CA THR A 649 8.05 -1.37 11.21
C THR A 649 7.61 -2.18 12.43
N LEU A 650 8.31 -3.29 12.74
CA LEU A 650 8.00 -4.13 13.89
C LEU A 650 8.24 -3.42 15.23
N VAL A 651 9.28 -2.60 15.32
CA VAL A 651 9.57 -1.79 16.52
C VAL A 651 8.60 -0.60 16.63
N GLY A 652 8.29 0.04 15.52
CA GLY A 652 7.44 1.22 15.47
C GLY A 652 5.95 0.93 15.61
N GLY A 653 5.48 -0.19 15.07
CA GLY A 653 4.07 -0.57 15.06
C GLY A 653 3.41 -0.62 16.44
N PRO A 654 3.95 -1.37 17.42
CA PRO A 654 3.38 -1.45 18.77
C PRO A 654 3.25 -0.10 19.47
N TYR A 655 4.21 0.79 19.25
CA TYR A 655 4.13 2.15 19.78
C TYR A 655 2.93 2.92 19.23
N LEU A 656 2.69 2.85 17.94
CA LEU A 656 1.54 3.51 17.31
C LEU A 656 0.22 2.87 17.72
N LEU A 657 0.18 1.54 17.85
CA LEU A 657 -0.99 0.83 18.38
C LEU A 657 -1.34 1.28 19.81
N TRP A 658 -0.32 1.42 20.67
CA TRP A 658 -0.51 1.94 22.02
C TRP A 658 -1.02 3.39 22.03
N LEU A 659 -0.52 4.21 21.12
CA LEU A 659 -0.93 5.61 20.99
C LEU A 659 -2.36 5.77 20.50
N LEU A 660 -2.78 4.94 19.54
CA LEU A 660 -4.14 4.94 19.02
C LEU A 660 -5.17 4.55 20.08
N ARG A 661 -4.74 3.79 21.09
CA ARG A 661 -5.58 3.37 22.21
C ARG A 661 -5.82 4.50 23.21
N ARG A 662 -4.92 5.46 23.34
CA ARG A 662 -5.07 6.69 24.12
C ARG A 662 -5.83 7.77 23.35
#